data_5d322d47f7829fc7e2f12b7e654fc6cf
#
_entry.id   5d322d47f7829fc7e2f12b7e654fc6cf
#
_cell.length_a   1.000
_cell.length_b   1.000
_cell.length_c   1.000
_cell.angle_alpha   90.00
_cell.angle_beta   90.00
_cell.angle_gamma   90.00
#
_symmetry.space_group_name_H-M   'P 1'
#
loop_
_entity.id
_entity.type
_entity.pdbx_description
1 polymer ?
#
loop_
_entity_poly.entity_id
_entity_poly.type
_entity_poly.pdbx_seq_one_letter_code
_entity_poly.pdbx_strand_id
1 'polypeptide(L)'
;MCDSLKQRMVIAACTLLTMGPLSAETLVWTGTASSDWNLADVNWTNELGEATVWVNGSDALFPSNAVPPVSVTGDVELHNLTLERRTGMFDWADGGGSLTFVSDGANPTNYIRFGNDTQHHDLHARVSCAGPFVKDGDAVLYLYNTGNNFAGGIFQTMSQMRICSSDAVGPGAVTMLGKSTVFNLNEPIAPDVKFIQDSDENLLGSVGPMLTIKSVGATANNAARVFRIGRSNANSCAITLALTDPESEGIGQYVFVGSSATFSFDGGVVKASPKTKDLFFTTAGGATPVAHVTKNGVTFDTAGADTELGLTLAFDGPKAITNVVQTVEPQNWSFETGSFSPYWSLNAGEANESSTVQNNTSAFMNDSAGTHVEAFCTTNGSRFAVLRRYASITQTVSLPTAGLWRVAYERGCRPNTGYPAQALSLTVSLGGDANATVSPAQPSVAAYPFRRETTDLFELEAGSHVLKFTSGPHDKANYAVLLDAIRLERCEVEPAPDGPLVKTGVGSLAVTNLVTDGLVAVSNGTLTVRKATLDGTPVEVAAGGTLELYATKLTNAVVNVASGGTLRLRDGDGKNFVANGSFEDNNLAAAEFQAYASNSRPRGWTMSYDVSSDIPGIQANGSGMSTRGPETEYGRTTAYLRQQARLQQTVTVPADGTYELSFMHACRFGYNSYTIPLTCLIDGVAVASNGTRTANYGFERSVTRVNLTAGEHTLVFSTGSSSVLYAAIFIDDVRLMPVEGTNMLDGNALAFASGSTLDLQNAELVYIADGVTVDGVPVKGSANALRRAGMTVTGSGEIQIGPPQGTVLIVR
;
A
#
# COMPACT_ATOMS: atom_id res chain seq x y z
N MET A 1 9.79 -34.48 -6.14
CA MET A 1 9.90 -34.92 -7.54
C MET A 1 8.62 -34.64 -8.32
N CYS A 2 7.92 -33.53 -7.98
CA CYS A 2 6.64 -33.12 -8.61
C CYS A 2 6.62 -31.63 -9.05
N ASP A 3 7.69 -30.87 -8.79
CA ASP A 3 7.76 -29.43 -9.12
C ASP A 3 8.43 -29.11 -10.46
N SER A 4 9.00 -30.09 -11.15
CA SER A 4 9.66 -29.84 -12.45
C SER A 4 8.74 -29.98 -13.68
N LEU A 5 7.48 -30.36 -13.49
CA LEU A 5 6.56 -30.57 -14.62
C LEU A 5 5.60 -29.41 -14.94
N LYS A 6 5.47 -28.43 -14.08
CA LYS A 6 4.55 -27.29 -14.31
C LYS A 6 5.14 -26.13 -15.11
N GLN A 7 6.45 -26.09 -15.28
CA GLN A 7 7.12 -25.08 -16.11
C GLN A 7 7.16 -25.42 -17.63
N ARG A 8 6.64 -26.58 -18.02
CA ARG A 8 6.69 -27.05 -19.41
C ARG A 8 5.36 -27.11 -20.17
N MET A 9 4.30 -26.51 -19.62
CA MET A 9 2.95 -26.71 -20.20
C MET A 9 2.39 -25.50 -20.94
N VAL A 10 3.24 -24.65 -21.53
CA VAL A 10 2.80 -23.65 -22.53
C VAL A 10 3.41 -23.92 -23.93
N ILE A 11 4.21 -24.97 -24.10
CA ILE A 11 4.77 -25.27 -25.41
C ILE A 11 4.47 -26.76 -25.75
N ALA A 12 3.31 -27.02 -26.27
CA ALA A 12 3.10 -28.18 -27.19
C ALA A 12 1.70 -28.16 -27.79
N ALA A 13 1.52 -27.59 -28.93
CA ALA A 13 0.66 -28.13 -30.01
C ALA A 13 0.76 -27.24 -31.26
N CYS A 14 1.59 -27.63 -32.20
CA CYS A 14 1.20 -27.71 -33.60
C CYS A 14 2.44 -28.02 -34.44
N THR A 15 2.61 -29.29 -34.75
CA THR A 15 3.53 -29.71 -35.82
C THR A 15 2.75 -29.69 -37.14
N LEU A 16 3.06 -28.72 -38.00
CA LEU A 16 2.82 -28.88 -39.45
C LEU A 16 4.03 -28.27 -40.18
N LEU A 17 4.63 -29.09 -41.06
CA LEU A 17 5.79 -28.74 -41.84
C LEU A 17 5.58 -27.48 -42.69
N THR A 18 6.32 -26.44 -42.35
CA THR A 18 6.84 -25.43 -43.29
C THR A 18 8.21 -25.05 -42.72
N MET A 19 9.18 -24.77 -43.57
CA MET A 19 10.57 -24.40 -43.28
C MET A 19 10.77 -23.85 -41.87
N GLY A 20 11.58 -24.53 -41.04
CA GLY A 20 11.78 -24.13 -39.67
C GLY A 20 12.12 -22.65 -39.58
N PRO A 21 11.63 -21.93 -38.54
CA PRO A 21 12.14 -20.61 -38.29
C PRO A 21 13.64 -20.69 -38.13
N LEU A 22 14.39 -19.91 -38.92
CA LEU A 22 15.81 -19.73 -38.68
C LEU A 22 15.93 -19.25 -37.24
N SER A 23 16.57 -20.04 -36.38
CA SER A 23 16.99 -19.61 -35.05
C SER A 23 17.80 -18.33 -35.25
N ALA A 24 17.56 -17.28 -34.39
CA ALA A 24 18.34 -16.08 -34.45
C ALA A 24 19.85 -16.44 -34.38
N GLU A 25 20.64 -15.92 -35.32
CA GLU A 25 22.09 -16.12 -35.32
C GLU A 25 22.69 -15.43 -34.08
N THR A 26 23.64 -16.08 -33.41
CA THR A 26 24.36 -15.48 -32.31
C THR A 26 25.57 -14.73 -32.80
N LEU A 27 25.64 -13.43 -32.59
CA LEU A 27 26.79 -12.59 -32.87
C LEU A 27 27.53 -12.26 -31.57
N VAL A 28 28.86 -12.43 -31.61
CA VAL A 28 29.73 -12.21 -30.46
C VAL A 28 30.45 -10.87 -30.59
N TRP A 29 30.32 -10.03 -29.56
CA TRP A 29 30.98 -8.72 -29.54
C TRP A 29 32.49 -8.83 -29.47
N THR A 30 33.18 -8.13 -30.34
CA THR A 30 34.65 -8.01 -30.35
C THR A 30 35.12 -6.59 -30.04
N GLY A 31 34.35 -5.57 -30.45
CA GLY A 31 34.76 -4.17 -30.31
C GLY A 31 36.05 -3.79 -31.03
N THR A 32 36.39 -4.51 -32.11
CA THR A 32 37.67 -4.33 -32.79
C THR A 32 37.73 -3.12 -33.70
N ALA A 33 36.60 -2.68 -34.23
CA ALA A 33 36.51 -1.50 -35.08
C ALA A 33 36.25 -0.21 -34.25
N SER A 34 35.38 -0.29 -33.27
CA SER A 34 35.00 0.83 -32.42
C SER A 34 34.36 0.35 -31.11
N SER A 35 34.02 1.27 -30.22
CA SER A 35 33.16 0.99 -29.08
C SER A 35 31.66 1.14 -29.41
N ASP A 36 31.32 1.39 -30.68
CA ASP A 36 29.96 1.71 -31.09
C ASP A 36 29.17 0.48 -31.56
N TRP A 37 27.98 0.31 -31.01
CA TRP A 37 27.03 -0.67 -31.49
C TRP A 37 26.12 0.00 -32.52
N ASN A 38 26.34 -0.29 -33.78
CA ASN A 38 25.59 0.19 -34.93
C ASN A 38 25.57 -0.88 -36.04
N LEU A 39 24.97 -0.57 -37.19
CA LEU A 39 24.83 -1.49 -38.32
C LEU A 39 25.99 -1.44 -39.31
N ALA A 40 27.01 -0.62 -39.07
CA ALA A 40 28.09 -0.33 -40.04
C ALA A 40 29.45 -0.86 -39.58
N ASP A 41 29.72 -0.83 -38.27
CA ASP A 41 31.04 -1.17 -37.73
C ASP A 41 31.21 -2.68 -37.59
N VAL A 42 32.35 -3.20 -38.00
CA VAL A 42 32.70 -4.62 -37.93
C VAL A 42 33.18 -4.94 -36.51
N ASN A 43 32.25 -4.90 -35.57
CA ASN A 43 32.48 -5.10 -34.14
C ASN A 43 32.04 -6.50 -33.64
N TRP A 44 31.62 -7.37 -34.55
CA TRP A 44 31.04 -8.66 -34.23
C TRP A 44 31.75 -9.81 -34.92
N THR A 45 31.57 -11.01 -34.40
CA THR A 45 31.87 -12.24 -35.11
C THR A 45 30.65 -13.16 -35.15
N ASN A 46 30.48 -13.85 -36.26
CA ASN A 46 29.45 -14.88 -36.41
C ASN A 46 29.85 -16.19 -35.73
N GLU A 47 29.00 -17.23 -35.82
CA GLU A 47 29.24 -18.56 -35.23
C GLU A 47 30.44 -19.28 -35.85
N LEU A 48 30.89 -18.88 -37.03
CA LEU A 48 32.08 -19.39 -37.69
C LEU A 48 33.37 -18.67 -37.29
N GLY A 49 33.25 -17.65 -36.44
CA GLY A 49 34.36 -16.79 -36.01
C GLY A 49 34.77 -15.72 -37.04
N GLU A 50 33.95 -15.48 -38.05
CA GLU A 50 34.20 -14.47 -39.09
C GLU A 50 33.72 -13.09 -38.59
N ALA A 51 34.56 -12.09 -38.86
CA ALA A 51 34.26 -10.70 -38.52
C ALA A 51 33.09 -10.17 -39.35
N THR A 52 32.10 -9.55 -38.69
CA THR A 52 30.88 -9.07 -39.32
C THR A 52 30.37 -7.77 -38.66
N VAL A 53 29.45 -7.09 -39.33
CA VAL A 53 28.64 -6.03 -38.76
C VAL A 53 27.46 -6.63 -37.99
N TRP A 54 26.75 -5.81 -37.21
CA TRP A 54 25.50 -6.26 -36.59
C TRP A 54 24.46 -6.58 -37.66
N VAL A 55 23.77 -7.71 -37.45
CA VAL A 55 22.64 -8.13 -38.27
C VAL A 55 21.37 -8.08 -37.40
N ASN A 56 20.39 -7.25 -37.81
CA ASN A 56 19.16 -7.09 -37.07
C ASN A 56 18.38 -8.40 -36.88
N GLY A 57 17.88 -8.63 -35.67
CA GLY A 57 17.19 -9.85 -35.28
C GLY A 57 18.10 -10.95 -34.71
N SER A 58 19.41 -10.73 -34.66
CA SER A 58 20.37 -11.66 -34.07
C SER A 58 20.36 -11.64 -32.54
N ASP A 59 20.92 -12.68 -31.93
CA ASP A 59 21.25 -12.73 -30.51
C ASP A 59 22.60 -12.03 -30.26
N ALA A 60 22.64 -11.11 -29.30
CA ALA A 60 23.87 -10.41 -28.91
C ALA A 60 24.58 -11.14 -27.77
N LEU A 61 25.81 -11.56 -27.96
CA LEU A 61 26.66 -12.13 -26.91
C LEU A 61 27.86 -11.21 -26.62
N PHE A 62 27.93 -10.70 -25.39
CA PHE A 62 29.05 -9.96 -24.86
C PHE A 62 29.93 -10.90 -24.03
N PRO A 63 31.11 -11.26 -24.48
CA PRO A 63 32.01 -12.16 -23.75
C PRO A 63 32.57 -11.47 -22.50
N SER A 64 33.13 -12.26 -21.59
CA SER A 64 33.68 -11.78 -20.31
C SER A 64 34.79 -10.74 -20.43
N ASN A 65 35.48 -10.69 -21.56
CA ASN A 65 36.54 -9.74 -21.90
C ASN A 65 36.06 -8.53 -22.72
N ALA A 66 34.76 -8.42 -23.02
CA ALA A 66 34.22 -7.23 -23.69
C ALA A 66 34.54 -5.95 -22.88
N VAL A 67 34.97 -4.88 -23.54
CA VAL A 67 35.40 -3.65 -22.89
C VAL A 67 34.26 -2.64 -22.86
N PRO A 68 33.76 -2.22 -21.68
CA PRO A 68 32.78 -1.15 -21.56
C PRO A 68 33.46 0.25 -21.60
N PRO A 69 32.73 1.34 -21.90
CA PRO A 69 31.32 1.31 -22.33
C PRO A 69 31.15 0.90 -23.79
N VAL A 70 30.00 0.33 -24.12
CA VAL A 70 29.57 0.10 -25.49
C VAL A 70 28.49 1.12 -25.81
N SER A 71 28.74 2.05 -26.71
CA SER A 71 27.82 3.10 -27.08
C SER A 71 26.84 2.60 -28.13
N VAL A 72 25.54 2.64 -27.84
CA VAL A 72 24.49 2.30 -28.81
C VAL A 72 24.24 3.52 -29.69
N THR A 73 24.89 3.57 -30.86
CA THR A 73 24.82 4.70 -31.78
C THR A 73 23.89 4.46 -32.97
N GLY A 74 23.40 3.23 -33.14
CA GLY A 74 22.43 2.82 -34.16
C GLY A 74 21.13 2.34 -33.54
N ASP A 75 20.04 2.41 -34.33
CA ASP A 75 18.80 1.72 -34.01
C ASP A 75 18.96 0.27 -34.40
N VAL A 76 19.16 -0.60 -33.39
CA VAL A 76 19.43 -2.03 -33.63
C VAL A 76 18.27 -2.88 -33.13
N GLU A 77 17.93 -3.90 -33.90
CA GLU A 77 16.98 -4.93 -33.52
C GLU A 77 17.72 -6.16 -33.07
N LEU A 78 17.30 -6.73 -31.93
CA LEU A 78 17.91 -7.94 -31.38
C LEU A 78 16.83 -8.86 -30.82
N HIS A 79 17.12 -10.19 -30.80
CA HIS A 79 16.22 -11.13 -30.17
C HIS A 79 16.55 -11.28 -28.69
N ASN A 80 17.81 -11.59 -28.33
CA ASN A 80 18.27 -11.67 -26.95
C ASN A 80 19.60 -10.91 -26.76
N LEU A 81 19.89 -10.54 -25.52
CA LEU A 81 21.17 -10.01 -25.09
C LEU A 81 21.72 -10.87 -23.96
N THR A 82 22.96 -11.38 -24.14
CA THR A 82 23.63 -12.16 -23.12
C THR A 82 24.96 -11.49 -22.77
N LEU A 83 25.22 -11.30 -21.49
CA LEU A 83 26.51 -10.88 -20.95
C LEU A 83 27.09 -12.05 -20.15
N GLU A 84 28.27 -12.53 -20.57
CA GLU A 84 29.00 -13.55 -19.82
C GLU A 84 29.48 -13.02 -18.46
N ARG A 85 29.81 -13.93 -17.55
CA ARG A 85 30.32 -13.58 -16.21
C ARG A 85 31.54 -12.67 -16.26
N ARG A 86 31.49 -11.59 -15.48
CA ARG A 86 32.55 -10.57 -15.37
C ARG A 86 32.91 -10.32 -13.91
N THR A 87 34.06 -9.64 -13.74
CA THR A 87 34.54 -9.14 -12.44
C THR A 87 34.28 -7.63 -12.24
N GLY A 88 33.65 -6.95 -13.19
CA GLY A 88 33.38 -5.52 -13.14
C GLY A 88 32.08 -5.14 -13.85
N MET A 89 31.64 -3.92 -13.62
CA MET A 89 30.46 -3.31 -14.23
C MET A 89 30.58 -3.30 -15.77
N PHE A 90 29.48 -3.48 -16.46
CA PHE A 90 29.33 -3.25 -17.89
C PHE A 90 28.32 -2.14 -18.13
N ASP A 91 28.58 -1.34 -19.14
CA ASP A 91 27.74 -0.19 -19.47
C ASP A 91 27.38 -0.21 -20.96
N TRP A 92 26.10 -0.24 -21.27
CA TRP A 92 25.55 0.04 -22.58
C TRP A 92 25.15 1.52 -22.63
N ALA A 93 26.09 2.36 -23.03
CA ALA A 93 25.95 3.80 -23.02
C ALA A 93 24.94 4.28 -24.07
N ASP A 94 24.26 5.38 -23.77
CA ASP A 94 23.39 6.08 -24.72
C ASP A 94 24.24 6.84 -25.74
N GLY A 95 24.29 6.32 -26.96
CA GLY A 95 24.93 6.95 -28.11
C GLY A 95 23.94 7.64 -29.07
N GLY A 96 22.67 7.79 -28.66
CA GLY A 96 21.59 8.35 -29.47
C GLY A 96 20.83 7.32 -30.31
N GLY A 97 21.21 6.03 -30.24
CA GLY A 97 20.50 4.92 -30.86
C GLY A 97 19.55 4.21 -29.91
N SER A 98 19.01 3.07 -30.36
CA SER A 98 18.08 2.27 -29.54
C SER A 98 18.30 0.77 -29.69
N LEU A 99 17.93 0.01 -28.64
CA LEU A 99 17.84 -1.43 -28.62
C LEU A 99 16.39 -1.85 -28.70
N THR A 100 15.97 -2.40 -29.83
CA THR A 100 14.60 -2.92 -30.00
C THR A 100 14.63 -4.44 -29.94
N PHE A 101 14.04 -5.01 -28.89
CA PHE A 101 13.88 -6.44 -28.76
C PHE A 101 12.72 -6.92 -29.63
N VAL A 102 13.01 -7.85 -30.55
CA VAL A 102 12.06 -8.37 -31.52
C VAL A 102 11.89 -9.89 -31.34
N SER A 103 10.69 -10.38 -31.61
CA SER A 103 10.40 -11.82 -31.60
C SER A 103 11.04 -12.51 -32.79
N ASP A 104 11.57 -13.72 -32.64
CA ASP A 104 12.02 -14.57 -33.74
C ASP A 104 10.86 -15.30 -34.47
N GLY A 105 9.64 -14.99 -34.12
CA GLY A 105 8.43 -15.62 -34.68
C GLY A 105 8.04 -16.94 -34.03
N ALA A 106 9.00 -17.68 -33.47
CA ALA A 106 8.74 -18.92 -32.71
C ALA A 106 8.68 -18.65 -31.20
N ASN A 107 9.49 -17.67 -30.72
CA ASN A 107 9.54 -17.27 -29.31
C ASN A 107 9.18 -15.78 -29.17
N PRO A 108 8.04 -15.47 -28.60
CA PRO A 108 7.64 -14.08 -28.37
C PRO A 108 8.40 -13.43 -27.20
N THR A 109 9.19 -14.20 -26.44
CA THR A 109 9.87 -13.76 -25.22
C THR A 109 11.31 -13.38 -25.50
N ASN A 110 11.70 -12.20 -25.09
CA ASN A 110 13.03 -11.67 -25.23
C ASN A 110 13.76 -11.67 -23.89
N TYR A 111 15.06 -11.93 -23.90
CA TYR A 111 15.85 -12.06 -22.68
C TYR A 111 17.01 -11.08 -22.65
N ILE A 112 17.25 -10.52 -21.47
CA ILE A 112 18.57 -10.05 -21.07
C ILE A 112 19.13 -11.03 -20.03
N ARG A 113 20.21 -11.73 -20.37
CA ARG A 113 20.81 -12.79 -19.54
C ARG A 113 22.17 -12.37 -19.04
N PHE A 114 22.38 -12.66 -17.76
CA PHE A 114 23.66 -12.45 -17.11
C PHE A 114 24.22 -13.81 -16.70
N GLY A 115 25.49 -14.10 -17.06
CA GLY A 115 26.21 -15.24 -16.49
C GLY A 115 26.25 -15.13 -14.95
N ASN A 116 26.66 -16.18 -14.23
CA ASN A 116 26.76 -16.21 -12.76
C ASN A 116 27.61 -15.03 -12.23
N ASP A 117 27.07 -13.85 -12.28
CA ASP A 117 27.68 -12.56 -12.01
C ASP A 117 26.85 -11.83 -10.96
N THR A 118 27.49 -11.32 -9.93
CA THR A 118 26.84 -10.57 -8.83
C THR A 118 27.09 -9.06 -8.95
N GLN A 119 27.66 -8.60 -10.06
CA GLN A 119 27.92 -7.19 -10.30
C GLN A 119 26.64 -6.45 -10.70
N HIS A 120 26.69 -5.13 -10.74
CA HIS A 120 25.67 -4.33 -11.41
C HIS A 120 26.14 -3.96 -12.82
N HIS A 121 25.17 -3.83 -13.71
CA HIS A 121 25.39 -3.42 -15.09
C HIS A 121 24.40 -2.32 -15.45
N ASP A 122 24.88 -1.32 -16.17
CA ASP A 122 24.14 -0.10 -16.47
C ASP A 122 23.64 -0.14 -17.92
N LEU A 123 22.36 0.12 -18.10
CA LEU A 123 21.71 0.21 -19.39
C LEU A 123 21.18 1.64 -19.58
N HIS A 124 22.00 2.48 -20.18
CA HIS A 124 21.68 3.85 -20.52
C HIS A 124 21.01 3.97 -21.90
N ALA A 125 21.28 3.04 -22.80
CA ALA A 125 20.65 3.01 -24.11
C ALA A 125 19.13 2.85 -23.99
N ARG A 126 18.40 3.48 -24.89
CA ARG A 126 16.96 3.33 -24.99
C ARG A 126 16.59 1.90 -25.37
N VAL A 127 15.64 1.32 -24.64
CA VAL A 127 15.16 -0.05 -24.89
C VAL A 127 13.68 -0.04 -25.27
N SER A 128 13.32 -0.83 -26.28
CA SER A 128 11.94 -1.11 -26.66
C SER A 128 11.72 -2.62 -26.75
N CYS A 129 10.62 -3.13 -26.17
CA CYS A 129 10.23 -4.53 -26.27
C CYS A 129 8.69 -4.62 -26.28
N ALA A 130 8.13 -5.06 -27.39
CA ALA A 130 6.68 -5.23 -27.53
C ALA A 130 6.18 -6.53 -26.90
N GLY A 131 7.00 -7.57 -26.85
CA GLY A 131 6.73 -8.84 -26.19
C GLY A 131 7.23 -8.86 -24.73
N PRO A 132 7.09 -10.01 -24.05
CA PRO A 132 7.62 -10.18 -22.70
C PRO A 132 9.14 -9.99 -22.67
N PHE A 133 9.62 -9.07 -21.82
CA PHE A 133 11.05 -8.84 -21.58
C PHE A 133 11.48 -9.51 -20.27
N VAL A 134 12.38 -10.47 -20.35
CA VAL A 134 12.83 -11.25 -19.19
C VAL A 134 14.25 -10.87 -18.80
N LYS A 135 14.41 -10.37 -17.58
CA LYS A 135 15.72 -10.24 -16.94
C LYS A 135 16.05 -11.54 -16.21
N ASP A 136 17.11 -12.22 -16.62
CA ASP A 136 17.55 -13.50 -16.09
C ASP A 136 19.01 -13.45 -15.60
N GLY A 137 19.33 -14.21 -14.55
CA GLY A 137 20.67 -14.28 -13.96
C GLY A 137 20.86 -13.37 -12.75
N ASP A 138 22.00 -13.57 -12.02
CA ASP A 138 22.23 -13.04 -10.66
C ASP A 138 22.70 -11.56 -10.63
N ALA A 139 23.08 -10.97 -11.76
CA ALA A 139 23.51 -9.59 -11.81
C ALA A 139 22.36 -8.60 -11.51
N VAL A 140 22.73 -7.42 -11.02
CA VAL A 140 21.83 -6.29 -10.86
C VAL A 140 21.77 -5.49 -12.17
N LEU A 141 20.57 -5.26 -12.70
CA LEU A 141 20.38 -4.43 -13.90
C LEU A 141 19.86 -3.04 -13.50
N TYR A 142 20.55 -1.99 -13.92
CA TYR A 142 20.15 -0.60 -13.75
C TYR A 142 19.62 -0.05 -15.07
N LEU A 143 18.40 0.51 -15.06
CA LEU A 143 17.78 1.15 -16.21
C LEU A 143 17.78 2.67 -16.04
N TYR A 144 18.37 3.38 -16.99
CA TYR A 144 18.53 4.83 -16.91
C TYR A 144 17.71 5.61 -17.95
N ASN A 145 17.30 5.01 -19.08
CA ASN A 145 16.68 5.76 -20.16
C ASN A 145 15.19 6.00 -19.93
N THR A 146 14.74 7.25 -20.00
CA THR A 146 13.33 7.63 -19.83
C THR A 146 12.45 7.28 -21.03
N GLY A 147 13.05 6.98 -22.17
CA GLY A 147 12.35 6.59 -23.40
C GLY A 147 12.11 5.10 -23.55
N ASN A 148 12.36 4.31 -22.51
CA ASN A 148 12.14 2.86 -22.56
C ASN A 148 10.66 2.53 -22.74
N ASN A 149 10.40 1.43 -23.47
CA ASN A 149 9.05 0.95 -23.73
C ASN A 149 9.01 -0.59 -23.62
N PHE A 150 8.61 -1.09 -22.46
CA PHE A 150 8.40 -2.52 -22.22
C PHE A 150 6.89 -2.85 -22.28
N ALA A 151 6.25 -2.61 -23.42
CA ALA A 151 4.80 -2.79 -23.57
C ALA A 151 4.31 -4.22 -23.26
N GLY A 152 5.12 -5.23 -23.52
CA GLY A 152 4.83 -6.63 -23.18
C GLY A 152 5.11 -7.00 -21.73
N GLY A 153 5.55 -6.06 -20.92
CA GLY A 153 5.89 -6.25 -19.50
C GLY A 153 7.32 -6.70 -19.24
N ILE A 154 7.78 -6.44 -18.02
CA ILE A 154 9.07 -6.87 -17.50
C ILE A 154 8.85 -8.08 -16.60
N PHE A 155 9.63 -9.13 -16.82
CA PHE A 155 9.64 -10.36 -16.02
C PHE A 155 11.02 -10.54 -15.40
N GLN A 156 11.09 -10.50 -14.09
CA GLN A 156 12.34 -10.64 -13.35
C GLN A 156 12.41 -12.03 -12.71
N THR A 157 13.38 -12.85 -13.11
CA THR A 157 13.52 -14.21 -12.61
C THR A 157 14.45 -14.30 -11.40
N MET A 158 15.47 -13.44 -11.33
CA MET A 158 16.51 -13.50 -10.29
C MET A 158 17.03 -12.10 -9.94
N SER A 159 17.58 -11.98 -8.72
CA SER A 159 18.34 -10.83 -8.23
C SER A 159 17.56 -9.50 -8.26
N GLN A 160 18.21 -8.42 -8.65
CA GLN A 160 17.67 -7.06 -8.54
C GLN A 160 17.60 -6.36 -9.90
N MET A 161 16.52 -5.61 -10.10
CA MET A 161 16.45 -4.54 -11.09
C MET A 161 16.33 -3.19 -10.36
N ARG A 162 16.92 -2.15 -10.94
CA ARG A 162 16.87 -0.79 -10.37
C ARG A 162 16.51 0.21 -11.46
N ILE A 163 15.49 0.99 -11.18
CA ILE A 163 15.02 2.06 -12.06
C ILE A 163 15.66 3.37 -11.58
N CYS A 164 16.47 3.98 -12.42
CA CYS A 164 17.33 5.12 -12.09
C CYS A 164 16.90 6.42 -12.80
N SER A 165 15.88 6.37 -13.63
CA SER A 165 15.29 7.56 -14.26
C SER A 165 13.77 7.44 -14.29
N SER A 166 13.08 8.58 -14.24
CA SER A 166 11.63 8.64 -14.34
C SER A 166 11.17 7.94 -15.63
N ASP A 167 10.08 7.20 -15.52
CA ASP A 167 9.43 6.49 -16.64
C ASP A 167 10.29 5.44 -17.37
N ALA A 168 11.41 5.02 -16.79
CA ALA A 168 12.31 4.04 -17.41
C ALA A 168 11.73 2.62 -17.54
N VAL A 169 10.51 2.38 -17.05
CA VAL A 169 9.79 1.09 -17.15
C VAL A 169 8.86 1.05 -18.37
N GLY A 170 8.29 2.20 -18.77
CA GLY A 170 7.23 2.24 -19.78
C GLY A 170 5.89 1.64 -19.27
N PRO A 171 4.95 1.33 -20.17
CA PRO A 171 3.56 1.03 -19.80
C PRO A 171 3.29 -0.42 -19.37
N GLY A 172 4.24 -1.34 -19.51
CA GLY A 172 4.03 -2.76 -19.23
C GLY A 172 4.00 -3.08 -17.73
N ALA A 173 3.38 -4.20 -17.37
CA ALA A 173 3.42 -4.71 -16.01
C ALA A 173 4.83 -5.18 -15.60
N VAL A 174 5.14 -5.10 -14.31
CA VAL A 174 6.36 -5.66 -13.74
C VAL A 174 6.01 -6.91 -12.94
N THR A 175 6.53 -8.07 -13.36
CA THR A 175 6.29 -9.36 -12.71
C THR A 175 7.59 -9.91 -12.13
N MET A 176 7.64 -10.09 -10.83
CA MET A 176 8.76 -10.69 -10.11
C MET A 176 8.49 -12.19 -9.90
N LEU A 177 9.12 -13.04 -10.74
CA LEU A 177 8.86 -14.47 -10.80
C LEU A 177 9.75 -15.32 -9.88
N GLY A 178 10.98 -14.91 -9.67
CA GLY A 178 11.95 -15.68 -8.90
C GLY A 178 11.87 -15.40 -7.40
N LYS A 179 12.39 -16.33 -6.60
CA LYS A 179 12.57 -16.10 -5.16
C LYS A 179 13.61 -15.00 -4.92
N SER A 180 13.40 -14.22 -3.87
CA SER A 180 14.32 -13.16 -3.41
C SER A 180 14.63 -12.10 -4.49
N THR A 181 13.73 -11.92 -5.46
CA THR A 181 13.88 -10.83 -6.42
C THR A 181 13.52 -9.49 -5.79
N VAL A 182 14.27 -8.46 -6.17
CA VAL A 182 14.07 -7.09 -5.70
C VAL A 182 13.94 -6.16 -6.90
N PHE A 183 12.83 -5.44 -6.98
CA PHE A 183 12.61 -4.40 -7.97
C PHE A 183 12.66 -3.05 -7.27
N ASN A 184 13.72 -2.28 -7.50
CA ASN A 184 13.95 -1.01 -6.80
C ASN A 184 13.67 0.19 -7.69
N LEU A 185 12.88 1.12 -7.16
CA LEU A 185 12.58 2.41 -7.77
C LEU A 185 13.40 3.50 -7.09
N ASN A 186 14.37 4.06 -7.81
CA ASN A 186 15.12 5.24 -7.35
C ASN A 186 14.42 6.53 -7.74
N GLU A 187 13.65 6.50 -8.83
CA GLU A 187 12.93 7.62 -9.41
C GLU A 187 11.45 7.26 -9.62
N PRO A 188 10.56 8.24 -9.70
CA PRO A 188 9.15 8.01 -10.02
C PRO A 188 9.00 7.28 -11.35
N ILE A 189 8.03 6.38 -11.43
CA ILE A 189 7.65 5.69 -12.67
C ILE A 189 6.26 6.15 -13.09
N ALA A 190 5.87 5.79 -14.34
CA ALA A 190 4.51 6.01 -14.80
C ALA A 190 3.51 5.41 -13.80
N PRO A 191 2.46 6.15 -13.43
CA PRO A 191 1.60 5.77 -12.31
C PRO A 191 0.74 4.53 -12.58
N ASP A 192 0.63 4.09 -13.83
CA ASP A 192 -0.26 3.00 -14.24
C ASP A 192 0.46 1.65 -14.37
N VAL A 193 1.73 1.57 -13.96
CA VAL A 193 2.48 0.31 -13.97
C VAL A 193 1.91 -0.65 -12.92
N LYS A 194 1.50 -1.83 -13.37
CA LYS A 194 1.02 -2.90 -12.50
C LYS A 194 2.18 -3.73 -11.96
N PHE A 195 2.20 -3.93 -10.63
CA PHE A 195 3.21 -4.76 -9.98
C PHE A 195 2.64 -6.11 -9.58
N ILE A 196 3.37 -7.20 -9.88
CA ILE A 196 3.00 -8.58 -9.58
C ILE A 196 4.15 -9.26 -8.85
N GLN A 197 3.90 -9.78 -7.65
CA GLN A 197 4.88 -10.57 -6.89
C GLN A 197 4.45 -12.03 -6.88
N ASP A 198 5.33 -12.94 -7.34
CA ASP A 198 5.05 -14.38 -7.41
C ASP A 198 5.62 -15.18 -6.22
N SER A 199 6.28 -14.53 -5.28
CA SER A 199 6.86 -15.13 -4.09
C SER A 199 6.76 -14.19 -2.89
N ASP A 200 6.62 -14.77 -1.68
CA ASP A 200 6.68 -14.03 -0.41
C ASP A 200 8.06 -13.39 -0.17
N GLU A 201 9.08 -13.79 -0.91
CA GLU A 201 10.43 -13.26 -0.83
C GLU A 201 10.69 -12.11 -1.80
N ASN A 202 9.74 -11.81 -2.70
CA ASN A 202 9.86 -10.66 -3.59
C ASN A 202 9.67 -9.35 -2.83
N LEU A 203 10.42 -8.32 -3.22
CA LEU A 203 10.34 -6.98 -2.64
C LEU A 203 10.22 -5.92 -3.73
N LEU A 204 9.12 -5.18 -3.70
CA LEU A 204 9.00 -3.90 -4.40
C LEU A 204 9.62 -2.82 -3.51
N GLY A 205 10.83 -2.42 -3.84
CA GLY A 205 11.61 -1.47 -3.06
C GLY A 205 11.54 -0.04 -3.60
N SER A 206 11.72 0.92 -2.70
CA SER A 206 12.01 2.31 -3.07
C SER A 206 13.31 2.72 -2.39
N VAL A 207 14.23 3.25 -3.16
CA VAL A 207 15.44 3.92 -2.66
C VAL A 207 15.39 5.43 -2.90
N GLY A 208 14.40 5.88 -3.67
CA GLY A 208 14.07 7.28 -3.89
C GLY A 208 13.07 7.84 -2.86
N PRO A 209 12.76 9.14 -2.94
CA PRO A 209 11.93 9.81 -1.93
C PRO A 209 10.45 9.43 -1.96
N MET A 210 9.91 8.95 -3.09
CA MET A 210 8.48 8.68 -3.24
C MET A 210 8.22 7.49 -4.16
N LEU A 211 7.30 6.61 -3.75
CA LEU A 211 6.75 5.55 -4.56
C LEU A 211 5.22 5.58 -4.47
N THR A 212 4.56 5.79 -5.60
CA THR A 212 3.10 5.69 -5.72
C THR A 212 2.75 4.43 -6.49
N ILE A 213 1.90 3.58 -5.91
CA ILE A 213 1.42 2.33 -6.49
C ILE A 213 -0.07 2.48 -6.76
N LYS A 214 -0.48 2.41 -8.03
CA LYS A 214 -1.89 2.49 -8.45
C LYS A 214 -2.50 1.15 -8.82
N SER A 215 -1.67 0.15 -9.11
CA SER A 215 -2.14 -1.17 -9.48
C SER A 215 -1.23 -2.26 -8.92
N VAL A 216 -1.82 -3.30 -8.37
CA VAL A 216 -1.17 -4.55 -7.98
C VAL A 216 -1.90 -5.71 -8.61
N GLY A 217 -1.20 -6.81 -8.85
CA GLY A 217 -1.79 -8.01 -9.40
C GLY A 217 -1.30 -9.27 -8.69
N ALA A 218 -2.11 -10.31 -8.83
CA ALA A 218 -1.77 -11.64 -8.39
C ALA A 218 -1.80 -12.59 -9.57
N THR A 219 -0.87 -13.53 -9.64
CA THR A 219 -1.03 -14.70 -10.51
C THR A 219 -1.89 -15.74 -9.79
N ALA A 220 -2.48 -16.68 -10.52
CA ALA A 220 -3.22 -17.79 -9.92
C ALA A 220 -2.41 -18.56 -8.87
N ASN A 221 -1.08 -18.50 -8.97
CA ASN A 221 -0.16 -19.17 -8.04
C ASN A 221 0.17 -18.33 -6.80
N ASN A 222 -0.01 -17.00 -6.85
CA ASN A 222 0.38 -16.11 -5.76
C ASN A 222 -0.78 -15.42 -5.03
N ALA A 223 -2.02 -15.74 -5.34
CA ALA A 223 -3.21 -15.16 -4.67
C ALA A 223 -3.22 -15.33 -3.13
N ALA A 224 -2.33 -16.16 -2.58
CA ALA A 224 -2.10 -16.37 -1.14
C ALA A 224 -0.83 -15.72 -0.62
N ARG A 225 -0.10 -15.01 -1.47
CA ARG A 225 1.23 -14.52 -1.14
C ARG A 225 1.19 -13.19 -0.42
N VAL A 226 2.30 -12.87 0.22
CA VAL A 226 2.50 -11.60 0.91
C VAL A 226 3.10 -10.60 -0.07
N PHE A 227 2.45 -9.43 -0.22
CA PHE A 227 3.00 -8.33 -1.01
C PHE A 227 3.91 -7.47 -0.13
N ARG A 228 5.21 -7.53 -0.40
CA ARG A 228 6.22 -6.78 0.34
C ARG A 228 6.55 -5.48 -0.34
N ILE A 229 6.46 -4.38 0.42
CA ILE A 229 6.72 -3.03 -0.07
C ILE A 229 7.66 -2.34 0.89
N GLY A 230 8.66 -1.62 0.39
CA GLY A 230 9.50 -0.79 1.24
C GLY A 230 10.97 -0.80 0.87
N ARG A 231 11.82 -0.70 1.86
CA ARG A 231 13.26 -0.66 1.69
C ARG A 231 13.92 -1.70 2.60
N SER A 232 14.93 -2.39 2.06
CA SER A 232 15.68 -3.41 2.80
C SER A 232 16.63 -2.85 3.88
N ASN A 233 16.89 -1.55 3.87
CA ASN A 233 17.76 -0.86 4.82
C ASN A 233 17.06 0.39 5.39
N ALA A 234 17.46 0.79 6.58
CA ALA A 234 16.81 1.74 7.49
C ALA A 234 16.60 3.20 7.00
N ASN A 235 16.72 3.49 5.72
CA ASN A 235 16.55 4.85 5.23
C ASN A 235 15.06 5.12 4.88
N SER A 236 14.63 6.35 5.15
CA SER A 236 13.28 6.81 4.90
C SER A 236 12.88 6.70 3.42
N CYS A 237 11.72 6.12 3.16
CA CYS A 237 11.04 6.23 1.87
C CYS A 237 9.58 6.62 2.12
N ALA A 238 8.97 7.32 1.17
CA ALA A 238 7.54 7.59 1.19
C ALA A 238 6.85 6.64 0.21
N ILE A 239 5.82 5.93 0.70
CA ILE A 239 5.06 4.97 -0.08
C ILE A 239 3.59 5.40 -0.04
N THR A 240 3.00 5.52 -1.21
CA THR A 240 1.57 5.85 -1.36
C THR A 240 0.87 4.72 -2.09
N LEU A 241 -0.16 4.14 -1.49
CA LEU A 241 -1.10 3.26 -2.16
C LEU A 241 -2.32 4.06 -2.61
N ALA A 242 -2.44 4.22 -3.92
CA ALA A 242 -3.57 4.87 -4.57
C ALA A 242 -4.25 3.89 -5.55
N LEU A 243 -4.60 2.68 -5.09
CA LEU A 243 -5.03 1.55 -5.91
C LEU A 243 -6.33 1.85 -6.66
N THR A 244 -6.24 2.73 -7.64
CA THR A 244 -7.35 3.25 -8.45
C THR A 244 -7.65 2.39 -9.67
N ASP A 245 -6.77 1.45 -10.04
CA ASP A 245 -7.02 0.52 -11.13
C ASP A 245 -8.10 -0.49 -10.71
N PRO A 246 -9.24 -0.56 -11.42
CA PRO A 246 -10.32 -1.51 -11.12
C PRO A 246 -9.88 -2.98 -11.30
N GLU A 247 -8.83 -3.25 -12.06
CA GLU A 247 -8.25 -4.58 -12.22
C GLU A 247 -7.22 -4.93 -11.14
N SER A 248 -7.03 -4.06 -10.16
CA SER A 248 -6.17 -4.36 -9.02
C SER A 248 -6.72 -5.53 -8.21
N GLU A 249 -5.93 -6.59 -8.05
CA GLU A 249 -6.35 -7.84 -7.44
C GLU A 249 -5.93 -7.94 -5.97
N GLY A 250 -6.65 -8.75 -5.19
CA GLY A 250 -6.27 -9.06 -3.82
C GLY A 250 -5.07 -10.01 -3.76
N ILE A 251 -4.11 -9.74 -2.91
CA ILE A 251 -2.84 -10.47 -2.81
C ILE A 251 -2.54 -11.01 -1.41
N GLY A 252 -3.52 -11.30 -0.62
CA GLY A 252 -3.34 -11.89 0.70
C GLY A 252 -2.99 -10.85 1.75
N GLN A 253 -1.72 -10.64 2.04
CA GLN A 253 -1.27 -9.75 3.10
C GLN A 253 -0.26 -8.73 2.55
N TYR A 254 -0.41 -7.47 2.95
CA TYR A 254 0.58 -6.43 2.68
C TYR A 254 1.58 -6.34 3.84
N VAL A 255 2.86 -6.36 3.53
CA VAL A 255 3.94 -6.22 4.52
C VAL A 255 4.81 -5.03 4.14
N PHE A 256 4.94 -4.09 5.07
CA PHE A 256 5.89 -2.99 4.94
C PHE A 256 7.24 -3.39 5.52
N VAL A 257 8.28 -3.15 4.73
CA VAL A 257 9.67 -3.44 5.10
C VAL A 257 10.39 -2.12 5.34
N GLY A 258 10.92 -1.93 6.54
CA GLY A 258 11.63 -0.72 6.93
C GLY A 258 10.89 0.11 8.00
N SER A 259 11.61 0.54 9.03
CA SER A 259 11.06 1.23 10.21
C SER A 259 10.85 2.74 10.03
N SER A 260 11.35 3.33 8.95
CA SER A 260 11.31 4.79 8.72
C SER A 260 10.54 5.18 7.46
N ALA A 261 9.71 4.28 6.93
CA ALA A 261 8.87 4.61 5.79
C ALA A 261 7.64 5.42 6.22
N THR A 262 7.39 6.54 5.54
CA THR A 262 6.08 7.19 5.56
C THR A 262 5.16 6.43 4.62
N PHE A 263 4.01 6.03 5.14
CA PHE A 263 3.04 5.26 4.37
C PHE A 263 1.73 6.04 4.25
N SER A 264 1.14 6.07 3.06
CA SER A 264 -0.10 6.80 2.79
C SER A 264 -1.07 6.00 1.93
N PHE A 265 -2.36 6.14 2.22
CA PHE A 265 -3.46 5.80 1.32
C PHE A 265 -3.93 7.08 0.62
N ASP A 266 -4.09 7.01 -0.70
CA ASP A 266 -4.54 8.15 -1.52
C ASP A 266 -5.66 7.73 -2.49
N GLY A 267 -6.77 7.30 -1.92
CA GLY A 267 -7.91 6.76 -2.68
C GLY A 267 -7.69 5.32 -3.16
N GLY A 268 -8.65 4.85 -3.94
CA GLY A 268 -8.64 3.51 -4.52
C GLY A 268 -9.12 2.41 -3.58
N VAL A 269 -9.06 1.17 -4.07
CA VAL A 269 -9.57 -0.02 -3.39
C VAL A 269 -8.43 -0.96 -3.02
N VAL A 270 -8.18 -1.10 -1.74
CA VAL A 270 -7.27 -2.11 -1.19
C VAL A 270 -8.05 -3.38 -0.96
N LYS A 271 -7.78 -4.40 -1.77
CA LYS A 271 -8.56 -5.63 -1.81
C LYS A 271 -7.83 -6.77 -1.10
N ALA A 272 -8.51 -7.43 -0.18
CA ALA A 272 -8.02 -8.68 0.41
C ALA A 272 -8.17 -9.84 -0.59
N SER A 273 -7.27 -10.82 -0.52
CA SER A 273 -7.51 -12.09 -1.19
C SER A 273 -8.35 -13.01 -0.31
N PRO A 274 -9.00 -14.05 -0.86
CA PRO A 274 -9.68 -15.07 -0.07
C PRO A 274 -8.77 -15.80 0.92
N LYS A 275 -7.45 -15.58 0.85
CA LYS A 275 -6.44 -16.18 1.72
C LYS A 275 -5.75 -15.13 2.61
N THR A 276 -6.31 -13.91 2.70
CA THR A 276 -5.83 -12.90 3.65
C THR A 276 -5.95 -13.47 5.07
N LYS A 277 -4.88 -13.33 5.81
CA LYS A 277 -4.77 -13.82 7.19
C LYS A 277 -5.37 -12.83 8.19
N ASP A 278 -5.26 -13.13 9.49
CA ASP A 278 -5.78 -12.33 10.59
C ASP A 278 -5.37 -10.84 10.51
N LEU A 279 -4.17 -10.54 10.02
CA LEU A 279 -3.69 -9.18 9.81
C LEU A 279 -3.62 -8.84 8.32
N PHE A 280 -4.32 -7.78 7.92
CA PHE A 280 -4.32 -7.34 6.53
C PHE A 280 -3.05 -6.56 6.17
N PHE A 281 -2.54 -5.75 7.09
CA PHE A 281 -1.25 -5.05 6.98
C PHE A 281 -0.38 -5.36 8.17
N THR A 282 0.94 -5.46 7.95
CA THR A 282 1.91 -5.68 9.02
C THR A 282 3.27 -5.09 8.66
N THR A 283 4.18 -5.02 9.63
CA THR A 283 5.60 -4.69 9.38
C THR A 283 6.48 -5.90 9.64
N ALA A 284 7.61 -5.96 8.94
CA ALA A 284 8.62 -7.00 9.17
C ALA A 284 9.32 -6.89 10.54
N GLY A 285 9.17 -5.79 11.26
CA GLY A 285 9.88 -5.49 12.52
C GLY A 285 9.03 -5.51 13.80
N GLY A 286 7.74 -5.90 13.73
CA GLY A 286 6.88 -6.03 14.91
C GLY A 286 6.35 -4.70 15.50
N ALA A 287 6.71 -3.54 14.98
CA ALA A 287 6.09 -2.26 15.32
C ALA A 287 4.78 -2.08 14.52
N THR A 288 3.75 -1.51 15.15
CA THR A 288 2.52 -1.14 14.45
C THR A 288 2.80 0.09 13.59
N PRO A 289 2.73 0.00 12.25
CA PRO A 289 2.98 1.14 11.40
C PRO A 289 1.82 2.12 11.44
N VAL A 290 2.13 3.38 11.17
CA VAL A 290 1.13 4.43 10.97
C VAL A 290 0.98 4.67 9.49
N ALA A 291 -0.25 4.62 8.99
CA ALA A 291 -0.59 4.97 7.62
C ALA A 291 -1.39 6.27 7.59
N HIS A 292 -0.93 7.22 6.79
CA HIS A 292 -1.64 8.47 6.57
C HIS A 292 -2.76 8.26 5.54
N VAL A 293 -3.94 8.77 5.82
CA VAL A 293 -5.07 8.76 4.88
C VAL A 293 -5.23 10.17 4.34
N THR A 294 -5.06 10.32 3.02
CA THR A 294 -5.24 11.62 2.37
C THR A 294 -6.71 11.97 2.21
N LYS A 295 -7.00 13.16 1.70
CA LYS A 295 -8.37 13.62 1.39
C LYS A 295 -9.14 12.69 0.43
N ASN A 296 -8.43 11.86 -0.34
CA ASN A 296 -9.05 10.90 -1.26
C ASN A 296 -9.50 9.62 -0.56
N GLY A 297 -9.15 9.46 0.74
CA GLY A 297 -9.60 8.37 1.58
C GLY A 297 -8.99 7.01 1.25
N VAL A 298 -9.66 5.97 1.68
CA VAL A 298 -9.33 4.57 1.36
C VAL A 298 -10.57 3.69 1.40
N THR A 299 -10.66 2.76 0.47
CA THR A 299 -11.66 1.70 0.48
C THR A 299 -10.98 0.36 0.74
N PHE A 300 -11.46 -0.37 1.74
CA PHE A 300 -11.04 -1.74 2.02
C PHE A 300 -12.11 -2.73 1.57
N ASP A 301 -11.79 -3.57 0.60
CA ASP A 301 -12.61 -4.70 0.16
C ASP A 301 -12.06 -5.99 0.79
N THR A 302 -12.77 -6.55 1.74
CA THR A 302 -12.33 -7.78 2.42
C THR A 302 -12.53 -9.05 1.60
N ALA A 303 -13.28 -9.00 0.50
CA ALA A 303 -13.47 -10.13 -0.43
C ALA A 303 -13.81 -11.48 0.23
N GLY A 304 -14.50 -11.46 1.38
CA GLY A 304 -14.85 -12.64 2.18
C GLY A 304 -13.87 -13.00 3.29
N ALA A 305 -12.78 -12.25 3.46
CA ALA A 305 -11.85 -12.44 4.58
C ALA A 305 -12.37 -11.76 5.85
N ASP A 306 -12.12 -12.41 7.00
CA ASP A 306 -12.21 -11.80 8.32
C ASP A 306 -10.81 -11.40 8.76
N THR A 307 -10.57 -10.10 8.88
CA THR A 307 -9.21 -9.58 9.09
C THR A 307 -9.18 -8.36 10.00
N GLU A 308 -8.04 -8.10 10.60
CA GLU A 308 -7.74 -6.90 11.37
C GLU A 308 -6.71 -6.06 10.63
N LEU A 309 -6.86 -4.75 10.69
CA LEU A 309 -5.88 -3.84 10.15
C LEU A 309 -4.66 -3.77 11.08
N GLY A 310 -3.54 -4.32 10.68
CA GLY A 310 -2.30 -4.36 11.47
C GLY A 310 -1.52 -3.05 11.44
N LEU A 311 -2.19 -1.91 11.22
CA LEU A 311 -1.62 -0.56 11.23
C LEU A 311 -2.61 0.43 11.87
N THR A 312 -2.11 1.58 12.29
CA THR A 312 -2.94 2.70 12.75
C THR A 312 -3.19 3.64 11.58
N LEU A 313 -4.46 3.98 11.36
CA LEU A 313 -4.83 5.02 10.40
C LEU A 313 -4.71 6.39 11.06
N ALA A 314 -3.89 7.25 10.49
CA ALA A 314 -3.79 8.65 10.85
C ALA A 314 -4.38 9.49 9.71
N PHE A 315 -5.49 10.10 9.95
CA PHE A 315 -6.04 11.08 9.01
C PHE A 315 -5.26 12.38 9.18
N ASP A 316 -4.89 12.99 8.05
CA ASP A 316 -4.02 14.17 8.05
C ASP A 316 -4.69 15.43 8.65
N GLY A 317 -5.89 15.28 9.22
CA GLY A 317 -6.72 16.35 9.77
C GLY A 317 -7.34 17.24 8.68
N PRO A 318 -8.18 18.20 9.04
CA PRO A 318 -8.78 19.08 8.07
C PRO A 318 -7.70 19.87 7.35
N LYS A 319 -7.22 19.36 6.24
CA LYS A 319 -6.39 20.13 5.33
C LYS A 319 -7.31 21.17 4.74
N ALA A 320 -7.07 22.40 5.13
CA ALA A 320 -7.74 23.52 4.53
C ALA A 320 -7.57 23.45 2.99
N ILE A 321 -8.66 23.30 2.27
CA ILE A 321 -8.66 23.45 0.82
C ILE A 321 -8.32 24.90 0.55
N THR A 322 -7.19 25.14 -0.11
CA THR A 322 -6.78 26.46 -0.50
C THR A 322 -7.26 26.74 -1.92
N ASN A 323 -8.34 27.48 -2.05
CA ASN A 323 -8.86 27.94 -3.33
C ASN A 323 -8.23 29.26 -3.74
N VAL A 324 -7.64 29.33 -4.93
CA VAL A 324 -7.15 30.58 -5.49
C VAL A 324 -8.33 31.36 -6.06
N VAL A 325 -8.67 32.46 -5.42
CA VAL A 325 -9.82 33.31 -5.81
C VAL A 325 -9.41 34.57 -6.58
N GLN A 326 -8.14 34.93 -6.52
CA GLN A 326 -7.58 36.07 -7.23
C GLN A 326 -6.09 35.87 -7.50
N THR A 327 -5.63 36.30 -8.67
CA THR A 327 -4.20 36.27 -9.05
C THR A 327 -3.75 37.68 -9.43
N VAL A 328 -2.58 38.07 -8.95
CA VAL A 328 -1.90 39.33 -9.30
C VAL A 328 -0.52 38.98 -9.85
N GLU A 329 -0.22 39.43 -11.03
CA GLU A 329 1.11 39.25 -11.64
C GLU A 329 1.97 40.48 -11.34
N PRO A 330 3.15 40.31 -10.72
CA PRO A 330 4.14 41.39 -10.60
C PRO A 330 4.58 41.88 -11.97
N GLN A 331 5.09 43.11 -12.05
CA GLN A 331 5.63 43.57 -13.32
C GLN A 331 6.85 42.71 -13.73
N ASN A 332 6.92 42.36 -15.00
CA ASN A 332 7.96 41.46 -15.53
C ASN A 332 8.06 40.14 -14.74
N TRP A 333 6.92 39.53 -14.45
CA TRP A 333 6.77 38.33 -13.63
C TRP A 333 7.40 37.08 -14.27
N SER A 334 7.59 37.07 -15.59
CA SER A 334 8.20 36.02 -16.39
C SER A 334 9.57 36.43 -16.97
N PHE A 335 10.11 37.56 -16.57
CA PHE A 335 11.43 38.09 -16.96
C PHE A 335 11.63 38.29 -18.48
N GLU A 336 10.58 38.29 -19.28
CA GLU A 336 10.66 38.37 -20.76
C GLU A 336 11.24 39.69 -21.28
N THR A 337 11.35 40.75 -20.43
CA THR A 337 12.07 41.98 -20.82
C THR A 337 13.60 41.78 -20.96
N GLY A 338 14.13 40.67 -20.48
CA GLY A 338 15.57 40.33 -20.54
C GLY A 338 16.42 41.05 -19.52
N SER A 339 15.82 41.74 -18.56
CA SER A 339 16.52 42.49 -17.51
C SER A 339 15.68 42.51 -16.21
N PHE A 340 16.33 42.64 -15.08
CA PHE A 340 15.63 42.95 -13.83
C PHE A 340 15.10 44.40 -13.83
N SER A 341 15.93 45.35 -14.19
CA SER A 341 15.54 46.76 -14.25
C SER A 341 14.58 47.02 -15.42
N PRO A 342 13.60 47.94 -15.31
CA PRO A 342 13.33 48.82 -14.14
C PRO A 342 12.42 48.21 -13.07
N TYR A 343 11.95 47.00 -13.24
CA TYR A 343 10.85 46.41 -12.44
C TYR A 343 11.32 45.77 -11.13
N TRP A 344 12.47 45.07 -11.21
CA TRP A 344 13.07 44.40 -10.07
C TRP A 344 14.37 45.09 -9.62
N SER A 345 14.49 45.34 -8.33
CA SER A 345 15.75 45.77 -7.72
C SER A 345 16.59 44.56 -7.36
N LEU A 346 17.80 44.49 -7.92
CA LEU A 346 18.74 43.41 -7.70
C LEU A 346 19.77 43.79 -6.63
N ASN A 347 19.92 42.96 -5.60
CA ASN A 347 21.12 42.90 -4.78
C ASN A 347 21.94 41.70 -5.24
N ALA A 348 23.11 41.94 -5.77
CA ALA A 348 23.90 40.93 -6.45
C ALA A 348 24.53 39.86 -5.53
N GLY A 349 24.42 40.02 -4.21
CA GLY A 349 25.05 39.07 -3.28
C GLY A 349 26.57 39.30 -3.18
N GLU A 350 27.36 38.26 -3.44
CA GLU A 350 28.82 38.35 -3.39
C GLU A 350 29.40 39.07 -4.61
N ALA A 351 30.48 39.83 -4.39
CA ALA A 351 31.06 40.78 -5.35
C ALA A 351 31.55 40.18 -6.69
N ASN A 352 31.74 38.90 -6.79
CA ASN A 352 32.28 38.22 -7.98
C ASN A 352 31.23 37.34 -8.71
N GLU A 353 29.97 37.42 -8.34
CA GLU A 353 28.92 36.57 -8.92
C GLU A 353 27.75 37.39 -9.48
N SER A 354 27.58 37.38 -10.79
CA SER A 354 26.51 38.14 -11.46
C SER A 354 25.23 37.35 -11.53
N SER A 355 24.19 37.79 -10.80
CA SER A 355 22.82 37.41 -11.05
C SER A 355 22.27 38.16 -12.27
N THR A 356 21.48 37.48 -13.09
CA THR A 356 21.08 38.05 -14.39
C THR A 356 19.77 37.41 -14.89
N VAL A 357 19.19 37.95 -15.95
CA VAL A 357 18.13 37.26 -16.72
C VAL A 357 18.80 36.53 -17.89
N GLN A 358 18.40 35.28 -18.09
CA GLN A 358 18.91 34.41 -19.15
C GLN A 358 17.77 33.96 -20.06
N ASN A 359 18.09 33.42 -21.23
CA ASN A 359 17.11 32.78 -22.10
C ASN A 359 17.31 31.26 -22.20
N ASN A 360 16.32 30.56 -22.68
CA ASN A 360 16.33 29.12 -22.86
C ASN A 360 17.50 28.63 -23.74
N THR A 361 17.99 29.42 -24.64
CA THR A 361 19.15 29.09 -25.53
C THR A 361 20.51 29.41 -24.93
N SER A 362 20.56 29.92 -23.69
CA SER A 362 21.80 30.27 -23.04
C SER A 362 22.60 29.03 -22.58
N ALA A 363 23.92 29.20 -22.42
CA ALA A 363 24.78 28.15 -21.87
C ALA A 363 24.43 27.73 -20.42
N PHE A 364 23.50 28.42 -19.76
CA PHE A 364 22.94 28.00 -18.48
C PHE A 364 22.11 26.73 -18.61
N MET A 365 21.53 26.45 -19.77
CA MET A 365 20.72 25.27 -20.06
C MET A 365 21.54 24.13 -20.71
N ASN A 366 22.86 24.22 -20.70
CA ASN A 366 23.71 23.15 -21.16
C ASN A 366 24.13 22.24 -20.01
N ASP A 367 24.25 20.95 -20.31
CA ASP A 367 24.83 19.94 -19.43
C ASP A 367 26.36 20.10 -19.24
N SER A 368 27.01 19.17 -18.58
CA SER A 368 28.46 19.18 -18.36
C SER A 368 29.27 19.00 -19.62
N ALA A 369 28.70 18.39 -20.66
CA ALA A 369 29.34 18.22 -21.99
C ALA A 369 29.17 19.44 -22.90
N GLY A 370 28.39 20.43 -22.46
CA GLY A 370 28.06 21.62 -23.23
C GLY A 370 26.83 21.47 -24.15
N THR A 371 26.12 20.38 -24.01
CA THR A 371 24.91 20.08 -24.80
C THR A 371 23.68 20.77 -24.18
N HIS A 372 22.86 21.36 -25.03
CA HIS A 372 21.61 22.00 -24.61
C HIS A 372 20.58 20.97 -24.15
N VAL A 373 19.96 21.21 -22.98
CA VAL A 373 18.97 20.31 -22.39
C VAL A 373 17.59 20.97 -22.36
N GLU A 374 16.81 20.73 -23.41
CA GLU A 374 15.47 21.30 -23.63
C GLU A 374 14.53 21.07 -22.43
N ALA A 375 14.57 19.88 -21.83
CA ALA A 375 13.73 19.52 -20.69
C ALA A 375 13.89 20.42 -19.46
N PHE A 376 14.97 21.20 -19.38
CA PHE A 376 15.25 22.14 -18.29
C PHE A 376 14.88 23.59 -18.62
N CYS A 377 14.43 23.85 -19.83
CA CYS A 377 13.98 25.18 -20.24
C CYS A 377 12.67 25.55 -19.57
N THR A 378 12.47 26.85 -19.28
CA THR A 378 11.17 27.30 -18.83
C THR A 378 10.13 27.13 -19.94
N THR A 379 8.94 26.72 -19.58
CA THR A 379 7.79 26.62 -20.49
C THR A 379 6.95 27.89 -20.50
N ASN A 380 7.26 28.85 -19.64
CA ASN A 380 6.51 30.07 -19.47
C ASN A 380 7.22 31.26 -20.12
N GLY A 381 7.29 31.26 -21.45
CA GLY A 381 8.05 32.19 -22.25
C GLY A 381 9.41 31.61 -22.65
N SER A 382 10.40 32.50 -22.78
CA SER A 382 11.74 32.14 -23.25
C SER A 382 12.85 32.56 -22.30
N ARG A 383 12.52 33.21 -21.20
CA ARG A 383 13.51 33.83 -20.28
C ARG A 383 13.20 33.49 -18.83
N PHE A 384 14.22 33.52 -17.98
CA PHE A 384 14.14 33.23 -16.56
C PHE A 384 15.21 34.03 -15.80
N ALA A 385 14.95 34.25 -14.50
CA ALA A 385 15.93 34.87 -13.63
C ALA A 385 16.93 33.85 -13.09
N VAL A 386 18.17 34.22 -12.96
CA VAL A 386 19.26 33.47 -12.34
C VAL A 386 19.71 34.22 -11.11
N LEU A 387 19.45 33.67 -9.94
CA LEU A 387 19.90 34.20 -8.65
C LEU A 387 21.03 33.34 -8.12
N ARG A 388 22.22 33.90 -8.05
CA ARG A 388 23.38 33.25 -7.46
C ARG A 388 23.36 33.38 -5.94
N ARG A 389 24.27 32.71 -5.26
CA ARG A 389 24.33 32.71 -3.80
C ARG A 389 24.27 34.11 -3.18
N TYR A 390 23.48 34.25 -2.13
CA TYR A 390 23.19 35.49 -1.39
C TYR A 390 22.56 36.62 -2.23
N ALA A 391 22.25 36.37 -3.50
CA ALA A 391 21.56 37.37 -4.30
C ALA A 391 20.09 37.49 -3.92
N SER A 392 19.56 38.69 -4.04
CA SER A 392 18.11 38.88 -3.87
C SER A 392 17.54 39.82 -4.93
N ILE A 393 16.30 39.56 -5.31
CA ILE A 393 15.49 40.47 -6.12
C ILE A 393 14.28 40.92 -5.31
N THR A 394 13.93 42.18 -5.45
CA THR A 394 12.78 42.80 -4.76
C THR A 394 11.93 43.63 -5.73
N GLN A 395 10.62 43.59 -5.48
CA GLN A 395 9.67 44.43 -6.19
C GLN A 395 8.57 44.85 -5.20
N THR A 396 8.15 46.12 -5.29
CA THR A 396 6.94 46.56 -4.61
C THR A 396 5.74 46.21 -5.46
N VAL A 397 4.83 45.42 -4.89
CA VAL A 397 3.60 44.94 -5.51
C VAL A 397 2.39 45.54 -4.81
N SER A 398 1.29 45.74 -5.52
CA SER A 398 0.05 46.25 -4.94
C SER A 398 -0.97 45.11 -4.88
N LEU A 399 -1.43 44.81 -3.68
CA LEU A 399 -2.51 43.87 -3.43
C LEU A 399 -3.84 44.63 -3.45
N PRO A 400 -4.78 44.23 -4.33
CA PRO A 400 -6.03 44.99 -4.47
C PRO A 400 -7.01 44.80 -3.29
N THR A 401 -6.88 43.67 -2.57
CA THR A 401 -7.77 43.30 -1.46
C THR A 401 -6.96 42.70 -0.32
N ALA A 402 -7.45 42.87 0.92
CA ALA A 402 -6.94 42.17 2.10
C ALA A 402 -7.29 40.66 2.04
N GLY A 403 -6.54 39.85 2.78
CA GLY A 403 -6.80 38.41 2.93
C GLY A 403 -5.53 37.56 2.98
N LEU A 404 -5.73 36.26 2.80
CA LEU A 404 -4.64 35.28 2.76
C LEU A 404 -4.00 35.25 1.36
N TRP A 405 -2.73 35.54 1.30
CA TRP A 405 -1.95 35.59 0.06
C TRP A 405 -0.78 34.64 0.12
N ARG A 406 -0.43 34.03 -1.01
CA ARG A 406 0.81 33.28 -1.21
C ARG A 406 1.52 33.72 -2.48
N VAL A 407 2.79 33.42 -2.58
CA VAL A 407 3.57 33.57 -3.81
C VAL A 407 3.69 32.22 -4.49
N ALA A 408 3.25 32.10 -5.74
CA ALA A 408 3.48 30.98 -6.61
C ALA A 408 4.59 31.35 -7.62
N TYR A 409 5.50 30.45 -7.89
CA TYR A 409 6.62 30.67 -8.80
C TYR A 409 7.11 29.36 -9.37
N GLU A 410 7.78 29.39 -10.48
CA GLU A 410 8.51 28.26 -11.01
C GLU A 410 9.97 28.35 -10.60
N ARG A 411 10.50 27.25 -10.07
CA ARG A 411 11.90 27.13 -9.65
C ARG A 411 12.57 25.98 -10.37
N GLY A 412 13.71 26.25 -10.99
CA GLY A 412 14.56 25.26 -11.62
C GLY A 412 15.98 25.29 -11.09
N CYS A 413 16.78 24.32 -11.48
CA CYS A 413 18.22 24.31 -11.28
C CYS A 413 18.94 24.09 -12.60
N ARG A 414 20.22 24.35 -12.61
CA ARG A 414 21.08 24.23 -13.79
C ARG A 414 21.32 22.73 -14.12
N PRO A 415 21.20 22.29 -15.39
CA PRO A 415 21.38 20.88 -15.77
C PRO A 415 22.84 20.35 -15.71
N ASN A 416 23.79 21.19 -15.34
CA ASN A 416 25.19 20.86 -15.37
C ASN A 416 25.62 19.94 -14.22
N THR A 417 25.93 18.67 -14.50
CA THR A 417 26.36 17.64 -13.55
C THR A 417 27.80 17.79 -13.05
N GLY A 418 28.64 18.58 -13.70
CA GLY A 418 30.00 18.94 -13.23
C GLY A 418 30.00 19.82 -11.98
N TYR A 419 28.85 20.41 -11.67
CA TYR A 419 28.54 21.06 -10.42
C TYR A 419 27.32 20.29 -9.88
N PRO A 420 27.52 19.33 -8.96
CA PRO A 420 26.42 18.51 -8.50
C PRO A 420 25.25 19.40 -8.13
N ALA A 421 24.08 19.08 -8.66
CA ALA A 421 22.86 19.87 -8.63
C ALA A 421 22.36 20.13 -7.21
N GLN A 422 23.06 20.98 -6.49
CA GLN A 422 22.59 21.54 -5.23
C GLN A 422 21.87 22.85 -5.58
N ALA A 423 20.56 22.74 -5.76
CA ALA A 423 19.76 23.93 -5.77
C ALA A 423 19.95 24.67 -4.45
N LEU A 424 20.37 25.90 -4.51
CA LEU A 424 20.47 26.76 -3.32
C LEU A 424 19.10 26.79 -2.61
N SER A 425 19.10 26.93 -1.30
CA SER A 425 17.87 27.31 -0.60
C SER A 425 17.35 28.63 -1.16
N LEU A 426 16.05 28.80 -1.16
CA LEU A 426 15.39 30.01 -1.61
C LEU A 426 14.46 30.50 -0.50
N THR A 427 14.65 31.71 -0.07
CA THR A 427 13.72 32.40 0.84
C THR A 427 12.87 33.35 0.03
N VAL A 428 11.55 33.19 0.15
CA VAL A 428 10.55 34.05 -0.49
C VAL A 428 9.75 34.75 0.59
N SER A 429 9.70 36.08 0.60
CA SER A 429 8.89 36.83 1.54
C SER A 429 7.98 37.83 0.83
N LEU A 430 6.79 38.05 1.42
CA LEU A 430 5.79 39.01 0.96
C LEU A 430 5.28 39.86 2.15
N GLY A 431 5.44 41.15 2.07
CA GLY A 431 5.00 42.07 3.14
C GLY A 431 6.00 42.22 4.29
N GLY A 432 7.21 41.67 4.17
CA GLY A 432 8.30 41.75 5.14
C GLY A 432 8.93 40.41 5.48
N ASP A 433 10.08 40.47 6.18
CA ASP A 433 10.86 39.25 6.48
C ASP A 433 10.15 38.31 7.51
N ALA A 434 9.18 38.81 8.26
CA ALA A 434 8.34 38.00 9.16
C ALA A 434 7.42 37.01 8.37
N ASN A 435 7.10 37.34 7.13
CA ASN A 435 6.28 36.59 6.22
C ASN A 435 7.18 35.92 5.18
N ALA A 436 7.98 34.99 5.60
CA ALA A 436 8.94 34.32 4.73
C ALA A 436 8.80 32.79 4.77
N THR A 437 8.77 32.19 3.59
CA THR A 437 8.88 30.74 3.42
C THR A 437 10.27 30.39 2.90
N VAL A 438 10.93 29.43 3.53
CA VAL A 438 12.24 28.93 3.11
C VAL A 438 12.08 27.59 2.42
N SER A 439 12.27 27.57 1.10
CA SER A 439 12.42 26.32 0.37
C SER A 439 13.84 25.79 0.56
N PRO A 440 14.03 24.59 1.16
CA PRO A 440 15.36 24.09 1.48
C PRO A 440 16.20 23.85 0.20
N ALA A 441 17.52 23.83 0.37
CA ALA A 441 18.41 23.31 -0.65
C ALA A 441 18.05 21.84 -0.95
N GLN A 442 17.83 21.52 -2.21
CA GLN A 442 17.52 20.13 -2.58
C GLN A 442 18.79 19.27 -2.48
N PRO A 443 18.73 18.06 -1.94
CA PRO A 443 19.88 17.20 -1.82
C PRO A 443 20.46 16.81 -3.19
N SER A 444 21.73 16.62 -3.26
CA SER A 444 22.72 16.60 -4.33
C SER A 444 22.57 15.52 -5.42
N VAL A 445 21.40 15.05 -5.84
CA VAL A 445 21.34 13.84 -6.67
C VAL A 445 20.82 14.04 -8.10
N ALA A 446 20.11 15.12 -8.42
CA ALA A 446 19.73 15.40 -9.81
C ALA A 446 19.40 16.88 -10.04
N ALA A 447 19.86 17.41 -11.18
CA ALA A 447 19.28 18.60 -11.75
C ALA A 447 17.78 18.39 -11.98
N TYR A 448 16.94 19.36 -11.67
CA TYR A 448 15.51 19.25 -11.92
C TYR A 448 15.01 20.39 -12.80
N PRO A 449 14.08 20.10 -13.73
CA PRO A 449 13.48 21.11 -14.58
C PRO A 449 12.65 22.11 -13.74
N PHE A 450 12.19 23.17 -14.38
CA PHE A 450 11.28 24.11 -13.74
C PHE A 450 10.04 23.40 -13.19
N ARG A 451 9.74 23.66 -11.93
CA ARG A 451 8.56 23.14 -11.24
C ARG A 451 7.91 24.25 -10.43
N ARG A 452 6.59 24.21 -10.34
CA ARG A 452 5.83 25.14 -9.54
C ARG A 452 6.06 24.88 -8.06
N GLU A 453 6.40 25.94 -7.32
CA GLU A 453 6.44 26.00 -5.86
C GLU A 453 5.52 27.11 -5.36
N THR A 454 5.07 27.01 -4.09
CA THR A 454 4.29 28.05 -3.43
C THR A 454 4.83 28.29 -2.05
N THR A 455 4.70 29.54 -1.56
CA THR A 455 4.96 29.89 -0.16
C THR A 455 3.83 29.40 0.74
N ASP A 456 4.06 29.54 2.07
CA ASP A 456 2.98 29.54 3.03
C ASP A 456 1.99 30.68 2.75
N LEU A 457 0.84 30.63 3.40
CA LEU A 457 -0.18 31.69 3.34
C LEU A 457 0.16 32.79 4.34
N PHE A 458 0.13 34.02 3.89
CA PHE A 458 0.35 35.23 4.69
C PHE A 458 -0.92 36.07 4.74
N GLU A 459 -1.38 36.47 5.92
CA GLU A 459 -2.47 37.41 6.04
C GLU A 459 -1.97 38.83 5.83
N LEU A 460 -2.45 39.50 4.79
CA LEU A 460 -1.99 40.80 4.33
C LEU A 460 -3.16 41.76 4.08
N GLU A 461 -2.94 43.02 4.41
CA GLU A 461 -3.89 44.09 4.06
C GLU A 461 -3.81 44.46 2.58
N ALA A 462 -4.85 45.10 2.08
CA ALA A 462 -4.80 45.70 0.73
C ALA A 462 -3.75 46.86 0.73
N GLY A 463 -3.01 46.96 -0.36
CA GLY A 463 -2.01 48.04 -0.50
C GLY A 463 -0.67 47.58 -1.01
N SER A 464 0.37 48.34 -0.77
CA SER A 464 1.71 48.13 -1.27
C SER A 464 2.53 47.24 -0.33
N HIS A 465 3.07 46.13 -0.89
CA HIS A 465 3.89 45.14 -0.17
C HIS A 465 5.19 44.90 -0.90
N VAL A 466 6.25 44.57 -0.16
CA VAL A 466 7.53 44.21 -0.75
C VAL A 466 7.53 42.67 -0.97
N LEU A 467 7.69 42.27 -2.22
CA LEU A 467 7.98 40.92 -2.62
C LEU A 467 9.49 40.72 -2.78
N LYS A 468 10.07 39.71 -2.15
CA LYS A 468 11.50 39.48 -2.13
C LYS A 468 11.82 38.00 -2.28
N PHE A 469 12.73 37.69 -3.18
CA PHE A 469 13.35 36.38 -3.35
C PHE A 469 14.84 36.48 -2.97
N THR A 470 15.31 35.61 -2.11
CA THR A 470 16.71 35.58 -1.66
C THR A 470 17.27 34.17 -1.79
N SER A 471 18.32 34.03 -2.57
CA SER A 471 19.04 32.75 -2.68
C SER A 471 19.96 32.53 -1.47
N GLY A 472 20.01 31.29 -1.01
CA GLY A 472 20.75 30.91 0.18
C GLY A 472 22.26 30.83 0.00
N PRO A 473 22.99 30.47 1.08
CA PRO A 473 24.43 30.30 1.09
C PRO A 473 24.87 29.05 0.31
N HIS A 474 26.07 29.08 -0.24
CA HIS A 474 26.79 27.93 -0.75
C HIS A 474 28.31 28.15 -0.67
N ASP A 475 29.07 27.08 -0.52
CA ASP A 475 30.54 27.11 -0.44
C ASP A 475 31.23 27.25 -1.80
N LYS A 476 30.52 26.98 -2.90
CA LYS A 476 31.10 27.05 -4.27
C LYS A 476 30.48 28.15 -5.11
N ALA A 477 31.28 28.79 -5.93
CA ALA A 477 30.87 29.73 -6.95
C ALA A 477 30.04 29.07 -8.05
N ASN A 478 29.20 29.85 -8.72
CA ASN A 478 28.36 29.45 -9.86
C ASN A 478 27.09 28.63 -9.56
N TYR A 479 26.75 28.37 -8.29
CA TYR A 479 25.46 27.82 -7.94
C TYR A 479 24.38 28.91 -8.04
N ALA A 480 23.21 28.53 -8.54
CA ALA A 480 22.13 29.47 -8.75
C ALA A 480 20.76 28.82 -8.59
N VAL A 481 19.80 29.63 -8.18
CA VAL A 481 18.36 29.32 -8.31
C VAL A 481 17.89 29.92 -9.63
N LEU A 482 17.15 29.17 -10.41
CA LEU A 482 16.44 29.65 -11.59
C LEU A 482 14.99 29.93 -11.19
N LEU A 483 14.47 31.09 -11.57
CA LEU A 483 13.10 31.52 -11.22
C LEU A 483 12.37 32.02 -12.46
N ASP A 484 11.08 31.67 -12.51
CA ASP A 484 10.17 32.17 -13.51
C ASP A 484 8.71 32.16 -13.01
N ALA A 485 7.79 32.63 -13.81
CA ALA A 485 6.34 32.54 -13.62
C ALA A 485 5.83 32.99 -12.23
N ILE A 486 6.37 34.12 -11.72
CA ILE A 486 6.01 34.61 -10.37
C ILE A 486 4.60 35.18 -10.35
N ARG A 487 3.76 34.70 -9.44
CA ARG A 487 2.37 35.13 -9.25
C ARG A 487 2.06 35.29 -7.77
N LEU A 488 1.21 36.25 -7.44
CA LEU A 488 0.62 36.42 -6.13
C LEU A 488 -0.80 35.86 -6.18
N GLU A 489 -1.11 34.95 -5.32
CA GLU A 489 -2.40 34.26 -5.29
C GLU A 489 -3.12 34.57 -3.98
N ARG A 490 -4.28 35.25 -4.07
CA ARG A 490 -5.20 35.36 -2.93
C ARG A 490 -5.95 34.06 -2.78
N CYS A 491 -5.96 33.56 -1.58
CA CYS A 491 -6.53 32.27 -1.27
C CYS A 491 -7.67 32.38 -0.26
N GLU A 492 -8.67 31.58 -0.45
CA GLU A 492 -9.67 31.27 0.58
C GLU A 492 -9.43 29.87 1.09
N VAL A 493 -9.46 29.72 2.41
CA VAL A 493 -9.16 28.47 3.08
C VAL A 493 -10.45 27.93 3.65
N GLU A 494 -10.92 26.82 3.10
CA GLU A 494 -12.09 26.12 3.59
C GLU A 494 -11.62 24.86 4.35
N PRO A 495 -12.16 24.59 5.55
CA PRO A 495 -11.91 23.32 6.21
C PRO A 495 -12.44 22.20 5.33
N ALA A 496 -11.60 21.24 4.98
CA ALA A 496 -12.02 20.02 4.34
C ALA A 496 -12.04 18.90 5.38
N PRO A 497 -13.09 18.10 5.45
CA PRO A 497 -13.09 16.90 6.29
C PRO A 497 -11.99 15.95 5.86
N ASP A 498 -11.61 15.07 6.75
CA ASP A 498 -10.75 13.93 6.46
C ASP A 498 -11.27 13.14 5.25
N GLY A 499 -10.38 12.41 4.60
CA GLY A 499 -10.76 11.51 3.53
C GLY A 499 -11.65 10.36 4.02
N PRO A 500 -12.52 9.79 3.18
CA PRO A 500 -13.43 8.74 3.58
C PRO A 500 -12.72 7.42 3.91
N LEU A 501 -13.20 6.72 4.93
CA LEU A 501 -12.92 5.33 5.20
C LEU A 501 -14.13 4.48 4.77
N VAL A 502 -13.95 3.65 3.75
CA VAL A 502 -15.02 2.81 3.22
C VAL A 502 -14.68 1.34 3.41
N LYS A 503 -15.58 0.57 4.00
CA LYS A 503 -15.53 -0.89 4.07
C LYS A 503 -16.54 -1.49 3.09
N THR A 504 -16.07 -2.37 2.21
CA THR A 504 -16.88 -3.09 1.24
C THR A 504 -16.50 -4.58 1.19
N GLY A 505 -17.22 -5.37 0.40
CA GLY A 505 -17.08 -6.83 0.34
C GLY A 505 -17.64 -7.54 1.57
N VAL A 506 -18.01 -8.82 1.41
CA VAL A 506 -18.39 -9.70 2.53
C VAL A 506 -17.17 -9.97 3.42
N GLY A 507 -17.40 -10.44 4.65
CA GLY A 507 -16.36 -10.61 5.66
C GLY A 507 -16.17 -9.37 6.54
N SER A 508 -15.24 -9.42 7.47
CA SER A 508 -15.03 -8.39 8.48
C SER A 508 -13.67 -7.70 8.38
N LEU A 509 -13.67 -6.41 8.70
CA LEU A 509 -12.45 -5.62 8.93
C LEU A 509 -12.51 -5.01 10.33
N ALA A 510 -11.50 -5.27 11.15
CA ALA A 510 -11.36 -4.59 12.43
C ALA A 510 -10.31 -3.46 12.34
N VAL A 511 -10.66 -2.29 12.89
CA VAL A 511 -9.81 -1.11 12.97
C VAL A 511 -9.75 -0.61 14.41
N THR A 512 -8.55 -0.29 14.89
CA THR A 512 -8.34 0.14 16.28
C THR A 512 -7.79 1.57 16.32
N ASN A 513 -8.20 2.34 17.35
CA ASN A 513 -7.77 3.71 17.59
C ASN A 513 -8.08 4.68 16.43
N LEU A 514 -9.20 4.48 15.75
CA LEU A 514 -9.63 5.36 14.66
C LEU A 514 -10.02 6.75 15.19
N VAL A 515 -9.40 7.79 14.65
CA VAL A 515 -9.75 9.19 14.92
C VAL A 515 -9.94 9.89 13.58
N THR A 516 -11.16 10.33 13.28
CA THR A 516 -11.50 11.01 12.03
C THR A 516 -12.77 11.83 12.15
N ASP A 517 -12.88 12.90 11.39
CA ASP A 517 -14.10 13.64 11.10
C ASP A 517 -14.64 13.38 9.67
N GLY A 518 -13.89 12.59 8.88
CA GLY A 518 -14.26 12.15 7.53
C GLY A 518 -15.33 11.07 7.52
N LEU A 519 -15.95 10.85 6.38
CA LEU A 519 -16.97 9.82 6.21
C LEU A 519 -16.45 8.41 6.57
N VAL A 520 -17.17 7.72 7.45
CA VAL A 520 -17.01 6.27 7.69
C VAL A 520 -18.20 5.54 7.09
N ALA A 521 -17.97 4.75 6.04
CA ALA A 521 -19.03 4.04 5.33
C ALA A 521 -18.84 2.51 5.36
N VAL A 522 -19.93 1.78 5.62
CA VAL A 522 -19.97 0.32 5.55
C VAL A 522 -20.97 -0.08 4.49
N SER A 523 -20.47 -0.40 3.30
CA SER A 523 -21.33 -0.76 2.17
C SER A 523 -21.75 -2.23 2.17
N ASN A 524 -20.91 -3.12 2.74
CA ASN A 524 -21.21 -4.54 2.88
C ASN A 524 -20.26 -5.21 3.89
N GLY A 525 -20.67 -6.35 4.48
CA GLY A 525 -19.91 -7.06 5.50
C GLY A 525 -19.81 -6.28 6.81
N THR A 526 -18.82 -6.54 7.64
CA THR A 526 -18.68 -5.93 8.97
C THR A 526 -17.46 -5.04 9.08
N LEU A 527 -17.64 -3.81 9.52
CA LEU A 527 -16.57 -2.95 10.03
C LEU A 527 -16.64 -2.95 11.56
N THR A 528 -15.61 -3.47 12.20
CA THR A 528 -15.46 -3.44 13.65
C THR A 528 -14.52 -2.30 14.02
N VAL A 529 -15.00 -1.35 14.81
CA VAL A 529 -14.24 -0.17 15.25
C VAL A 529 -14.00 -0.27 16.75
N ARG A 530 -12.73 -0.18 17.16
CA ARG A 530 -12.33 -0.36 18.56
C ARG A 530 -11.62 0.90 19.06
N LYS A 531 -11.99 1.38 20.25
CA LYS A 531 -11.33 2.52 20.93
C LYS A 531 -11.18 3.75 20.03
N ALA A 532 -12.21 4.05 19.26
CA ALA A 532 -12.21 5.16 18.33
C ALA A 532 -12.78 6.45 18.96
N THR A 533 -12.40 7.57 18.37
CA THR A 533 -13.06 8.86 18.59
C THR A 533 -13.51 9.41 17.26
N LEU A 534 -14.82 9.52 17.09
CA LEU A 534 -15.48 10.01 15.90
C LEU A 534 -16.25 11.28 16.28
N ASP A 535 -15.65 12.44 16.01
CA ASP A 535 -16.24 13.74 16.38
C ASP A 535 -16.68 14.49 15.11
N GLY A 536 -17.96 14.82 15.03
CA GLY A 536 -18.55 15.42 13.82
C GLY A 536 -18.63 14.47 12.61
N THR A 537 -18.27 13.21 12.79
CA THR A 537 -18.08 12.21 11.71
C THR A 537 -19.41 11.79 11.07
N PRO A 538 -19.57 11.92 9.75
CA PRO A 538 -20.65 11.25 9.03
C PRO A 538 -20.41 9.73 9.02
N VAL A 539 -21.41 8.95 9.38
CA VAL A 539 -21.35 7.48 9.38
C VAL A 539 -22.50 6.92 8.56
N GLU A 540 -22.21 6.06 7.60
CA GLU A 540 -23.19 5.44 6.72
C GLU A 540 -23.10 3.93 6.76
N VAL A 541 -24.21 3.25 7.05
CA VAL A 541 -24.33 1.80 7.06
C VAL A 541 -25.38 1.40 6.03
N ALA A 542 -24.93 0.86 4.90
CA ALA A 542 -25.81 0.41 3.83
C ALA A 542 -26.48 -0.94 4.13
N ALA A 543 -27.42 -1.33 3.30
CA ALA A 543 -28.05 -2.66 3.35
C ALA A 543 -26.96 -3.76 3.22
N GLY A 544 -26.98 -4.74 4.13
CA GLY A 544 -25.98 -5.79 4.21
C GLY A 544 -24.66 -5.37 4.91
N GLY A 545 -24.51 -4.09 5.25
CA GLY A 545 -23.40 -3.59 6.07
C GLY A 545 -23.71 -3.74 7.57
N THR A 546 -22.68 -4.02 8.37
CA THR A 546 -22.70 -4.00 9.83
C THR A 546 -21.58 -3.12 10.34
N LEU A 547 -21.91 -2.07 11.08
CA LEU A 547 -20.94 -1.31 11.86
C LEU A 547 -20.98 -1.82 13.30
N GLU A 548 -19.88 -2.35 13.79
CA GLU A 548 -19.73 -2.85 15.15
C GLU A 548 -18.78 -1.96 15.95
N LEU A 549 -19.22 -1.45 17.09
CA LEU A 549 -18.50 -0.50 17.92
C LEU A 549 -18.14 -1.08 19.28
N TYR A 550 -16.85 -0.94 19.66
CA TYR A 550 -16.32 -1.30 20.97
C TYR A 550 -15.62 -0.11 21.60
N ALA A 551 -15.98 0.27 22.83
CA ALA A 551 -15.35 1.36 23.58
C ALA A 551 -15.11 2.62 22.70
N THR A 552 -16.06 2.91 21.81
CA THR A 552 -15.94 3.97 20.82
C THR A 552 -16.70 5.18 21.30
N LYS A 553 -16.04 6.36 21.21
CA LYS A 553 -16.67 7.64 21.50
C LYS A 553 -17.17 8.26 20.19
N LEU A 554 -18.49 8.41 20.06
CA LEU A 554 -19.12 9.23 19.04
C LEU A 554 -19.59 10.55 19.68
N THR A 555 -19.16 11.67 19.11
CA THR A 555 -19.55 13.00 19.56
C THR A 555 -19.99 13.81 18.35
N ASN A 556 -21.17 14.41 18.40
CA ASN A 556 -21.74 15.19 17.29
C ASN A 556 -21.76 14.44 15.93
N ALA A 557 -21.65 13.12 15.94
CA ALA A 557 -21.64 12.31 14.73
C ALA A 557 -23.04 12.16 14.15
N VAL A 558 -23.11 12.06 12.83
CA VAL A 558 -24.38 11.78 12.10
C VAL A 558 -24.31 10.34 11.60
N VAL A 559 -25.09 9.45 12.21
CA VAL A 559 -25.10 8.03 11.88
C VAL A 559 -26.38 7.67 11.12
N ASN A 560 -26.24 7.25 9.88
CA ASN A 560 -27.34 6.82 9.00
C ASN A 560 -27.27 5.30 8.81
N VAL A 561 -28.33 4.59 9.19
CA VAL A 561 -28.44 3.13 9.02
C VAL A 561 -29.59 2.82 8.07
N ALA A 562 -29.27 2.36 6.87
CA ALA A 562 -30.25 2.01 5.84
C ALA A 562 -31.04 0.74 6.22
N SER A 563 -32.18 0.53 5.57
CA SER A 563 -32.94 -0.71 5.70
C SER A 563 -32.07 -1.91 5.34
N GLY A 564 -32.04 -2.94 6.20
CA GLY A 564 -31.12 -4.08 6.07
C GLY A 564 -29.67 -3.81 6.53
N GLY A 565 -29.35 -2.61 6.97
CA GLY A 565 -28.10 -2.29 7.66
C GLY A 565 -28.16 -2.57 9.16
N THR A 566 -27.01 -2.76 9.80
CA THR A 566 -26.94 -3.07 11.25
C THR A 566 -25.94 -2.15 11.94
N LEU A 567 -26.37 -1.48 13.00
CA LEU A 567 -25.50 -0.87 13.99
C LEU A 567 -25.43 -1.82 15.20
N ARG A 568 -24.23 -2.25 15.56
CA ARG A 568 -23.99 -3.17 16.67
C ARG A 568 -23.14 -2.49 17.73
N LEU A 569 -23.60 -2.53 18.96
CA LEU A 569 -22.92 -1.94 20.13
C LEU A 569 -22.50 -3.05 21.08
N ARG A 570 -21.23 -3.08 21.44
CA ARG A 570 -20.68 -4.02 22.40
C ARG A 570 -19.88 -3.29 23.47
N ASP A 571 -19.96 -3.75 24.70
CA ASP A 571 -19.03 -3.36 25.75
C ASP A 571 -17.69 -4.09 25.58
N GLY A 572 -16.63 -3.50 26.11
CA GLY A 572 -15.27 -3.99 25.98
C GLY A 572 -14.45 -3.26 24.91
N ASP A 573 -13.18 -3.62 24.79
CA ASP A 573 -12.31 -3.01 23.79
C ASP A 573 -12.20 -3.80 22.47
N GLY A 574 -12.88 -4.93 22.40
CA GLY A 574 -12.97 -5.77 21.23
C GLY A 574 -11.65 -6.45 20.81
N LYS A 575 -10.59 -6.33 21.59
CA LYS A 575 -9.32 -6.99 21.29
C LYS A 575 -9.38 -8.48 21.63
N ASN A 576 -9.18 -9.33 20.64
CA ASN A 576 -9.03 -10.76 20.85
C ASN A 576 -7.58 -11.11 21.27
N PHE A 577 -7.43 -11.79 22.39
CA PHE A 577 -6.12 -12.26 22.89
C PHE A 577 -5.75 -13.67 22.43
N VAL A 578 -6.66 -14.35 21.74
CA VAL A 578 -6.40 -15.66 21.15
C VAL A 578 -5.78 -15.48 19.76
N ALA A 579 -4.57 -15.98 19.57
CA ALA A 579 -3.90 -15.99 18.28
C ALA A 579 -4.48 -17.09 17.38
N ASN A 580 -4.71 -16.77 16.11
CA ASN A 580 -5.24 -17.71 15.11
C ASN A 580 -6.47 -18.50 15.64
N GLY A 581 -7.41 -17.79 16.24
CA GLY A 581 -8.64 -18.40 16.78
C GLY A 581 -9.58 -18.92 15.71
N SER A 582 -9.47 -18.44 14.49
CA SER A 582 -10.19 -18.89 13.30
C SER A 582 -9.48 -20.00 12.53
N PHE A 583 -8.27 -20.40 12.93
CA PHE A 583 -7.43 -21.43 12.30
C PHE A 583 -7.06 -21.16 10.82
N GLU A 584 -7.30 -20.01 10.30
CA GLU A 584 -7.05 -19.66 8.87
C GLU A 584 -5.55 -19.52 8.53
N ASP A 585 -4.69 -19.34 9.53
CA ASP A 585 -3.23 -19.18 9.38
C ASP A 585 -2.50 -20.43 8.87
N ASN A 586 -3.20 -21.51 8.59
CA ASN A 586 -2.61 -22.82 8.28
C ASN A 586 -2.55 -23.13 6.76
N ASN A 587 -3.06 -22.26 5.89
CA ASN A 587 -3.00 -22.38 4.43
C ASN A 587 -3.43 -23.76 3.88
N LEU A 588 -4.48 -24.36 4.41
CA LEU A 588 -5.04 -25.60 3.85
C LEU A 588 -5.60 -25.34 2.46
N ALA A 589 -5.34 -26.27 1.53
CA ALA A 589 -6.02 -26.28 0.25
C ALA A 589 -7.53 -26.53 0.43
N ALA A 590 -8.34 -26.14 -0.55
CA ALA A 590 -9.77 -26.44 -0.54
C ALA A 590 -9.97 -27.95 -0.43
N ALA A 591 -10.92 -28.36 0.39
CA ALA A 591 -11.27 -29.76 0.66
C ALA A 591 -10.12 -30.61 1.27
N GLU A 592 -9.09 -29.98 1.81
CA GLU A 592 -7.99 -30.67 2.49
C GLU A 592 -8.27 -30.83 4.00
N PHE A 593 -7.73 -31.88 4.60
CA PHE A 593 -7.58 -31.98 6.05
C PHE A 593 -6.18 -32.48 6.41
N GLN A 594 -5.65 -32.02 7.54
CA GLN A 594 -4.37 -32.48 8.08
C GLN A 594 -4.56 -33.02 9.48
N ALA A 595 -4.20 -34.29 9.68
CA ALA A 595 -4.10 -34.88 11.01
C ALA A 595 -2.71 -34.60 11.58
N TYR A 596 -2.64 -34.07 12.80
CA TYR A 596 -1.39 -33.74 13.44
C TYR A 596 -0.80 -34.93 14.18
N ALA A 597 0.17 -35.60 13.59
CA ALA A 597 1.17 -36.32 14.32
C ALA A 597 2.04 -35.34 15.13
N SER A 598 2.70 -35.78 16.19
CA SER A 598 3.31 -35.03 17.29
C SER A 598 4.16 -33.77 16.96
N ASN A 599 4.42 -33.44 15.70
CA ASN A 599 5.28 -32.32 15.29
C ASN A 599 4.62 -31.27 14.35
N SER A 600 3.37 -31.45 13.95
CA SER A 600 2.65 -30.49 13.10
C SER A 600 1.54 -29.82 13.92
N ARG A 601 1.56 -28.50 14.03
CA ARG A 601 0.65 -27.74 14.93
C ARG A 601 -0.07 -26.64 14.16
N PRO A 602 -1.36 -26.36 14.46
CA PRO A 602 -1.94 -25.09 14.04
C PRO A 602 -1.10 -23.95 14.62
N ARG A 603 -0.83 -22.93 13.80
CA ARG A 603 -0.06 -21.78 14.25
C ARG A 603 -0.69 -21.20 15.53
N GLY A 604 0.13 -20.94 16.55
CA GLY A 604 -0.31 -20.42 17.85
C GLY A 604 -0.91 -21.48 18.78
N TRP A 605 -1.17 -22.70 18.33
CA TRP A 605 -1.79 -23.74 19.12
C TRP A 605 -0.91 -24.99 19.28
N THR A 606 -1.10 -25.70 20.37
CA THR A 606 -0.50 -27.01 20.63
C THR A 606 -1.61 -28.05 20.69
N MET A 607 -1.43 -29.17 19.99
CA MET A 607 -2.34 -30.31 20.04
C MET A 607 -1.68 -31.49 20.73
N SER A 608 -2.46 -32.22 21.53
CA SER A 608 -2.05 -33.50 22.14
C SER A 608 -3.24 -34.45 22.13
N TYR A 609 -2.97 -35.77 22.22
CA TYR A 609 -3.96 -36.81 22.25
C TYR A 609 -3.44 -38.07 22.95
N ASP A 610 -4.33 -38.79 23.62
CA ASP A 610 -3.99 -40.00 24.36
C ASP A 610 -4.29 -41.27 23.55
N VAL A 611 -5.05 -41.21 22.47
CA VAL A 611 -5.45 -42.33 21.64
C VAL A 611 -4.82 -42.24 20.27
N SER A 612 -3.86 -43.11 19.94
CA SER A 612 -3.06 -43.05 18.73
C SER A 612 -3.85 -43.24 17.41
N SER A 613 -5.06 -43.81 17.45
CA SER A 613 -5.94 -43.98 16.30
C SER A 613 -6.84 -42.77 16.05
N ASP A 614 -6.92 -41.81 16.97
CA ASP A 614 -7.86 -40.68 16.95
C ASP A 614 -7.13 -39.34 16.96
N ILE A 615 -6.24 -39.16 15.99
CA ILE A 615 -5.40 -37.98 15.84
C ILE A 615 -6.28 -36.74 15.56
N PRO A 616 -6.18 -35.67 16.35
CA PRO A 616 -6.81 -34.40 16.08
C PRO A 616 -6.12 -33.67 14.90
N GLY A 617 -6.70 -32.55 14.42
CA GLY A 617 -6.09 -31.78 13.34
C GLY A 617 -6.88 -30.56 12.97
N ILE A 618 -6.61 -30.05 11.77
CA ILE A 618 -7.39 -29.01 11.10
C ILE A 618 -7.97 -29.50 9.80
N GLN A 619 -9.05 -28.88 9.36
CA GLN A 619 -9.71 -29.18 8.11
C GLN A 619 -10.21 -27.92 7.42
N ALA A 620 -10.26 -27.95 6.08
CA ALA A 620 -10.97 -26.94 5.29
C ALA A 620 -12.39 -27.40 4.95
N ASN A 621 -13.29 -26.44 4.71
CA ASN A 621 -14.62 -26.70 4.19
C ASN A 621 -14.55 -27.56 2.92
N GLY A 622 -15.50 -28.49 2.74
CA GLY A 622 -15.50 -29.46 1.64
C GLY A 622 -14.58 -30.67 1.82
N SER A 623 -13.82 -30.78 2.91
CA SER A 623 -12.93 -31.91 3.18
C SER A 623 -13.71 -33.19 3.50
N GLY A 624 -13.03 -34.34 3.44
CA GLY A 624 -13.61 -35.64 3.85
C GLY A 624 -14.06 -35.66 5.33
N MET A 625 -13.62 -34.72 6.14
CA MET A 625 -14.10 -34.52 7.51
C MET A 625 -15.42 -33.75 7.52
N SER A 626 -15.55 -32.67 6.71
CA SER A 626 -16.76 -31.85 6.65
C SER A 626 -17.88 -32.46 5.79
N THR A 627 -17.62 -33.42 4.90
CA THR A 627 -18.72 -34.15 4.23
C THR A 627 -19.63 -34.90 5.20
N ARG A 628 -19.22 -35.01 6.47
CA ARG A 628 -19.99 -35.58 7.57
C ARG A 628 -20.11 -34.63 8.76
N GLY A 629 -20.11 -33.34 8.51
CA GLY A 629 -20.26 -32.29 9.50
C GLY A 629 -20.58 -30.95 8.85
N PRO A 630 -21.04 -29.97 9.61
CA PRO A 630 -21.32 -28.63 9.06
C PRO A 630 -20.03 -27.96 8.62
N GLU A 631 -20.15 -27.19 7.58
CA GLU A 631 -19.09 -26.25 7.18
C GLU A 631 -19.12 -25.00 8.06
N THR A 632 -17.94 -24.45 8.35
CA THR A 632 -17.85 -23.19 9.08
C THR A 632 -18.23 -22.00 8.20
N GLU A 633 -18.91 -21.01 8.79
CA GLU A 633 -19.17 -19.70 8.21
C GLU A 633 -18.13 -18.66 8.64
N TYR A 634 -17.18 -19.03 9.52
CA TYR A 634 -16.13 -18.16 10.07
C TYR A 634 -14.78 -18.44 9.40
N GLY A 635 -14.71 -18.21 8.10
CA GLY A 635 -13.57 -18.55 7.28
C GLY A 635 -13.77 -19.88 6.54
N ARG A 636 -12.69 -20.65 6.42
CA ARG A 636 -12.66 -21.91 5.66
C ARG A 636 -12.13 -23.10 6.45
N THR A 637 -11.41 -22.83 7.53
CA THR A 637 -10.60 -23.81 8.26
C THR A 637 -11.11 -23.94 9.70
N THR A 638 -11.25 -25.13 10.19
CA THR A 638 -11.61 -25.43 11.60
C THR A 638 -10.62 -26.39 12.21
N ALA A 639 -10.41 -26.29 13.52
CA ALA A 639 -9.80 -27.38 14.28
C ALA A 639 -10.81 -28.49 14.50
N TYR A 640 -10.36 -29.74 14.49
CA TYR A 640 -11.15 -30.87 14.94
C TYR A 640 -10.42 -31.66 16.04
N LEU A 641 -11.15 -31.95 17.09
CA LEU A 641 -10.69 -32.78 18.20
C LEU A 641 -11.43 -34.10 18.21
N ARG A 642 -10.70 -35.21 18.30
CA ARG A 642 -11.23 -36.56 18.50
C ARG A 642 -11.21 -36.90 19.99
N GLN A 643 -11.55 -38.14 20.34
CA GLN A 643 -11.59 -38.53 21.73
C GLN A 643 -10.24 -38.34 22.45
N GLN A 644 -10.30 -37.90 23.69
CA GLN A 644 -9.13 -37.67 24.59
C GLN A 644 -8.05 -36.80 23.95
N ALA A 645 -8.47 -35.86 23.10
CA ALA A 645 -7.60 -34.86 22.47
C ALA A 645 -7.67 -33.52 23.20
N ARG A 646 -6.61 -32.75 23.08
CA ARG A 646 -6.51 -31.40 23.62
C ARG A 646 -5.96 -30.45 22.59
N LEU A 647 -6.51 -29.23 22.59
CA LEU A 647 -6.03 -28.09 21.83
C LEU A 647 -5.75 -26.98 22.84
N GLN A 648 -4.52 -26.47 22.86
CA GLN A 648 -4.05 -25.58 23.91
C GLN A 648 -3.31 -24.37 23.34
N GLN A 649 -3.53 -23.23 23.96
CA GLN A 649 -2.77 -22.00 23.70
C GLN A 649 -2.48 -21.28 25.02
N THR A 650 -1.29 -20.66 25.13
CA THR A 650 -1.03 -19.66 26.16
C THR A 650 -1.47 -18.30 25.63
N VAL A 651 -2.33 -17.63 26.37
CA VAL A 651 -2.81 -16.28 26.07
C VAL A 651 -2.28 -15.33 27.14
N THR A 652 -1.92 -14.11 26.73
CA THR A 652 -1.43 -13.08 27.68
C THR A 652 -2.45 -11.95 27.74
N VAL A 653 -3.04 -11.72 28.92
CA VAL A 653 -3.95 -10.59 29.13
C VAL A 653 -3.23 -9.45 29.86
N PRO A 654 -3.47 -8.17 29.46
CA PRO A 654 -2.67 -7.04 29.93
C PRO A 654 -3.07 -6.51 31.31
N ALA A 655 -4.27 -6.83 31.80
CA ALA A 655 -4.82 -6.27 33.04
C ALA A 655 -5.73 -7.28 33.74
N ASP A 656 -5.88 -7.11 35.06
CA ASP A 656 -6.93 -7.79 35.83
C ASP A 656 -8.31 -7.32 35.32
N GLY A 657 -9.25 -8.23 35.18
CA GLY A 657 -10.59 -7.85 34.75
C GLY A 657 -11.46 -9.02 34.35
N THR A 658 -12.68 -8.69 33.91
CA THR A 658 -13.61 -9.66 33.35
C THR A 658 -13.39 -9.79 31.85
N TYR A 659 -13.23 -11.01 31.38
CA TYR A 659 -13.06 -11.35 29.97
C TYR A 659 -14.21 -12.23 29.51
N GLU A 660 -14.65 -12.02 28.27
CA GLU A 660 -15.61 -12.89 27.58
C GLU A 660 -14.86 -13.88 26.70
N LEU A 661 -14.97 -15.16 27.02
CA LEU A 661 -14.53 -16.26 26.17
C LEU A 661 -15.70 -16.70 25.31
N SER A 662 -15.51 -16.68 23.99
CA SER A 662 -16.49 -17.22 23.04
C SER A 662 -15.82 -18.10 21.98
N PHE A 663 -16.51 -19.12 21.54
CA PHE A 663 -16.04 -20.00 20.46
C PHE A 663 -17.20 -20.69 19.76
N MET A 664 -17.00 -21.04 18.49
CA MET A 664 -17.91 -21.87 17.73
C MET A 664 -17.55 -23.34 17.91
N HIS A 665 -18.54 -24.21 18.06
CA HIS A 665 -18.33 -25.65 18.09
C HIS A 665 -19.45 -26.40 17.40
N ALA A 666 -19.11 -27.54 16.78
CA ALA A 666 -20.06 -28.41 16.10
C ALA A 666 -19.63 -29.86 16.24
N CYS A 667 -20.51 -30.79 16.01
CA CYS A 667 -20.15 -32.20 15.97
C CYS A 667 -20.06 -32.78 14.55
N ARG A 668 -19.23 -33.80 14.38
CA ARG A 668 -19.14 -34.54 13.13
C ARG A 668 -20.36 -35.44 12.93
N PHE A 669 -21.05 -35.32 11.78
CA PHE A 669 -22.22 -36.14 11.47
C PHE A 669 -21.87 -37.55 11.01
N GLY A 670 -22.85 -38.49 11.15
CA GLY A 670 -22.77 -39.79 10.50
C GLY A 670 -22.06 -40.91 11.25
N TYR A 671 -21.63 -40.67 12.49
CA TYR A 671 -21.17 -41.72 13.40
C TYR A 671 -22.14 -41.87 14.58
N ASN A 672 -23.31 -42.47 14.31
CA ASN A 672 -24.31 -42.89 15.24
C ASN A 672 -24.48 -42.06 16.53
N SER A 673 -24.99 -40.85 16.39
CA SER A 673 -25.58 -40.02 17.49
C SER A 673 -24.71 -39.78 18.74
N TYR A 674 -23.43 -40.14 18.75
CA TYR A 674 -22.58 -39.92 19.93
C TYR A 674 -21.74 -38.70 19.78
N THR A 675 -22.01 -37.69 20.59
CA THR A 675 -21.13 -36.55 20.74
C THR A 675 -20.06 -36.85 21.78
N ILE A 676 -18.86 -36.39 21.49
CA ILE A 676 -17.79 -36.34 22.49
C ILE A 676 -18.03 -35.14 23.40
N PRO A 677 -17.93 -35.30 24.74
CA PRO A 677 -17.97 -34.14 25.62
C PRO A 677 -16.81 -33.21 25.33
N LEU A 678 -17.11 -31.93 25.16
CA LEU A 678 -16.11 -30.86 25.04
C LEU A 678 -16.09 -30.07 26.36
N THR A 679 -14.92 -29.87 26.92
CA THR A 679 -14.70 -28.98 28.06
C THR A 679 -13.66 -27.95 27.69
N CYS A 680 -13.96 -26.70 27.93
CA CYS A 680 -13.01 -25.60 27.84
C CYS A 680 -12.52 -25.23 29.24
N LEU A 681 -11.19 -25.16 29.39
CA LEU A 681 -10.55 -24.84 30.66
C LEU A 681 -9.66 -23.60 30.48
N ILE A 682 -9.61 -22.78 31.52
CA ILE A 682 -8.57 -21.75 31.69
C ILE A 682 -7.83 -22.07 32.98
N ASP A 683 -6.52 -22.17 32.93
CA ASP A 683 -5.64 -22.53 34.04
C ASP A 683 -6.08 -23.83 34.79
N GLY A 684 -6.57 -24.78 34.02
CA GLY A 684 -7.07 -26.03 34.53
C GLY A 684 -8.48 -26.00 35.14
N VAL A 685 -9.10 -24.84 35.22
CA VAL A 685 -10.49 -24.68 35.71
C VAL A 685 -11.46 -24.72 34.53
N ALA A 686 -12.46 -25.61 34.61
CA ALA A 686 -13.50 -25.69 33.57
C ALA A 686 -14.37 -24.42 33.56
N VAL A 687 -14.39 -23.72 32.43
CA VAL A 687 -15.16 -22.46 32.24
C VAL A 687 -16.35 -22.63 31.32
N ALA A 688 -16.29 -23.62 30.42
CA ALA A 688 -17.41 -23.97 29.55
C ALA A 688 -17.43 -25.48 29.24
N SER A 689 -18.60 -26.05 28.98
CA SER A 689 -18.76 -27.43 28.58
C SER A 689 -20.05 -27.61 27.77
N ASN A 690 -19.99 -28.40 26.68
CA ASN A 690 -21.17 -28.74 25.90
C ASN A 690 -21.95 -29.92 26.50
N GLY A 691 -21.44 -30.54 27.58
CA GLY A 691 -22.01 -31.75 28.15
C GLY A 691 -22.01 -32.95 27.20
N THR A 692 -22.72 -33.99 27.60
CA THR A 692 -23.02 -35.14 26.72
C THR A 692 -24.30 -34.88 25.93
N ARG A 693 -24.17 -34.62 24.63
CA ARG A 693 -25.32 -34.54 23.72
C ARG A 693 -25.47 -35.85 22.95
N THR A 694 -26.70 -36.21 22.68
CA THR A 694 -27.02 -37.45 21.94
C THR A 694 -27.44 -37.24 20.49
N ALA A 695 -27.44 -36.00 20.03
CA ALA A 695 -27.83 -35.65 18.67
C ALA A 695 -26.71 -34.85 17.97
N ASN A 696 -26.62 -35.05 16.65
CA ASN A 696 -25.78 -34.19 15.81
C ASN A 696 -26.25 -32.74 15.84
N TYR A 697 -25.32 -31.78 15.88
CA TYR A 697 -25.62 -30.37 15.85
C TYR A 697 -24.62 -29.62 14.98
N GLY A 698 -25.10 -28.55 14.34
CA GLY A 698 -24.30 -27.63 13.57
C GLY A 698 -23.45 -26.70 14.43
N PHE A 699 -22.78 -25.74 13.84
CA PHE A 699 -22.02 -24.75 14.59
C PHE A 699 -22.94 -23.93 15.51
N GLU A 700 -22.60 -23.95 16.79
CA GLU A 700 -23.24 -23.18 17.86
C GLU A 700 -22.16 -22.37 18.58
N ARG A 701 -22.50 -21.15 18.98
CA ARG A 701 -21.60 -20.31 19.77
C ARG A 701 -21.77 -20.58 21.26
N SER A 702 -20.66 -20.89 21.93
CA SER A 702 -20.58 -20.85 23.38
C SER A 702 -20.00 -19.53 23.82
N VAL A 703 -20.57 -18.92 24.85
CA VAL A 703 -20.10 -17.67 25.46
C VAL A 703 -20.06 -17.85 26.97
N THR A 704 -18.96 -17.44 27.61
CA THR A 704 -18.83 -17.43 29.05
C THR A 704 -17.96 -16.26 29.51
N ARG A 705 -18.22 -15.72 30.69
CA ARG A 705 -17.39 -14.67 31.30
C ARG A 705 -16.49 -15.26 32.37
N VAL A 706 -15.25 -14.84 32.40
CA VAL A 706 -14.21 -15.28 33.30
C VAL A 706 -13.45 -14.09 33.86
N ASN A 707 -13.12 -14.14 35.15
CA ASN A 707 -12.23 -13.13 35.75
C ASN A 707 -10.78 -13.63 35.68
N LEU A 708 -9.93 -12.85 35.03
CA LEU A 708 -8.51 -13.16 34.85
C LEU A 708 -7.66 -12.06 35.46
N THR A 709 -6.51 -12.45 35.98
CA THR A 709 -5.47 -11.51 36.43
C THR A 709 -4.55 -11.15 35.25
N ALA A 710 -3.86 -10.03 35.32
CA ALA A 710 -2.85 -9.69 34.32
C ALA A 710 -1.76 -10.78 34.25
N GLY A 711 -1.40 -11.19 33.04
CA GLY A 711 -0.37 -12.20 32.83
C GLY A 711 -0.76 -13.29 31.83
N GLU A 712 -0.02 -14.38 31.89
CA GLU A 712 -0.22 -15.55 31.05
C GLU A 712 -1.25 -16.50 31.63
N HIS A 713 -2.16 -16.96 30.80
CA HIS A 713 -3.19 -17.94 31.09
C HIS A 713 -3.16 -19.08 30.08
N THR A 714 -3.49 -20.29 30.51
CA THR A 714 -3.52 -21.44 29.62
C THR A 714 -4.96 -21.77 29.27
N LEU A 715 -5.32 -21.53 28.01
CA LEU A 715 -6.60 -21.89 27.42
C LEU A 715 -6.50 -23.30 26.83
N VAL A 716 -7.40 -24.20 27.22
CA VAL A 716 -7.42 -25.60 26.79
C VAL A 716 -8.83 -26.02 26.39
N PHE A 717 -8.99 -26.55 25.18
CA PHE A 717 -10.15 -27.31 24.77
C PHE A 717 -9.83 -28.79 24.89
N SER A 718 -10.58 -29.55 25.67
CA SER A 718 -10.35 -30.94 25.93
C SER A 718 -11.59 -31.77 25.63
N THR A 719 -11.40 -32.88 24.94
CA THR A 719 -12.48 -33.82 24.64
C THR A 719 -12.39 -35.04 25.57
N GLY A 720 -13.55 -35.57 25.97
CA GLY A 720 -13.64 -36.78 26.77
C GLY A 720 -13.44 -38.06 25.92
N SER A 721 -13.58 -39.23 26.60
CA SER A 721 -13.61 -40.53 25.93
C SER A 721 -14.95 -40.75 25.21
N SER A 722 -14.91 -41.46 24.08
CA SER A 722 -16.08 -41.93 23.33
C SER A 722 -15.95 -43.40 23.06
N SER A 723 -17.07 -44.12 23.04
CA SER A 723 -17.13 -45.52 22.61
C SER A 723 -17.13 -45.64 21.07
N VAL A 724 -17.22 -44.52 20.35
CA VAL A 724 -17.31 -44.49 18.91
C VAL A 724 -16.01 -43.95 18.28
N LEU A 725 -15.31 -44.80 17.52
CA LEU A 725 -14.15 -44.42 16.74
C LEU A 725 -14.51 -43.32 15.73
N TYR A 726 -13.61 -42.36 15.54
CA TYR A 726 -13.74 -41.25 14.59
C TYR A 726 -14.80 -40.19 14.91
N ALA A 727 -15.46 -40.25 16.08
CA ALA A 727 -16.26 -39.11 16.55
C ALA A 727 -15.33 -37.88 16.73
N ALA A 728 -15.80 -36.70 16.35
CA ALA A 728 -15.03 -35.46 16.45
C ALA A 728 -15.92 -34.26 16.77
N ILE A 729 -15.33 -33.30 17.48
CA ILE A 729 -15.85 -31.96 17.69
C ILE A 729 -15.02 -31.01 16.83
N PHE A 730 -15.69 -30.13 16.13
CA PHE A 730 -15.08 -28.99 15.45
C PHE A 730 -15.06 -27.79 16.36
N ILE A 731 -13.97 -27.01 16.31
CA ILE A 731 -13.82 -25.75 17.06
C ILE A 731 -13.40 -24.68 16.08
N ASP A 732 -14.00 -23.50 16.20
CA ASP A 732 -13.69 -22.37 15.36
C ASP A 732 -13.97 -21.04 16.07
N ASP A 733 -13.54 -19.94 15.49
CA ASP A 733 -13.78 -18.57 15.92
C ASP A 733 -13.64 -18.38 17.44
N VAL A 734 -12.49 -18.82 17.97
CA VAL A 734 -12.15 -18.71 19.40
C VAL A 734 -11.72 -17.28 19.72
N ARG A 735 -12.41 -16.66 20.69
CA ARG A 735 -12.14 -15.28 21.11
C ARG A 735 -12.08 -15.18 22.62
N LEU A 736 -11.10 -14.46 23.13
CA LEU A 736 -11.02 -14.03 24.52
C LEU A 736 -10.84 -12.52 24.54
N MET A 737 -11.86 -11.79 24.98
CA MET A 737 -11.94 -10.34 24.87
C MET A 737 -12.27 -9.71 26.22
N PRO A 738 -11.70 -8.55 26.60
CA PRO A 738 -12.08 -7.86 27.83
C PRO A 738 -13.52 -7.32 27.71
N VAL A 739 -14.23 -7.30 28.83
CA VAL A 739 -15.63 -6.80 28.89
C VAL A 739 -15.67 -5.33 29.34
N GLU A 740 -14.57 -4.79 29.84
CA GLU A 740 -14.52 -3.40 30.32
C GLU A 740 -14.37 -2.41 29.17
N GLY A 741 -15.11 -1.31 29.24
CA GLY A 741 -15.20 -0.25 28.24
C GLY A 741 -16.60 -0.17 27.62
N THR A 742 -17.15 1.04 27.63
CA THR A 742 -18.50 1.30 27.09
C THR A 742 -18.42 2.22 25.87
N ASN A 743 -19.39 2.09 24.97
CA ASN A 743 -19.58 3.06 23.91
C ASN A 743 -20.22 4.33 24.49
N MET A 744 -19.70 5.50 24.07
CA MET A 744 -20.24 6.80 24.42
C MET A 744 -20.87 7.42 23.17
N LEU A 745 -22.18 7.65 23.23
CA LEU A 745 -22.99 8.24 22.16
C LEU A 745 -23.56 9.58 22.64
N ASP A 746 -22.79 10.65 22.51
CA ASP A 746 -23.17 11.94 23.08
C ASP A 746 -23.35 13.00 21.99
N GLY A 747 -24.49 13.70 22.00
CA GLY A 747 -24.81 14.75 21.03
C GLY A 747 -24.97 14.25 19.57
N ASN A 748 -25.26 12.97 19.36
CA ASN A 748 -25.29 12.37 18.03
C ASN A 748 -26.69 12.42 17.39
N ALA A 749 -26.71 12.51 16.05
CA ALA A 749 -27.90 12.24 15.25
C ALA A 749 -27.85 10.80 14.74
N LEU A 750 -28.73 9.93 15.25
CA LEU A 750 -28.86 8.54 14.80
C LEU A 750 -30.13 8.39 13.96
N ALA A 751 -29.95 8.29 12.65
CA ALA A 751 -31.05 8.13 11.69
C ALA A 751 -31.11 6.68 11.21
N PHE A 752 -32.18 6.01 11.56
CA PHE A 752 -32.45 4.64 11.13
C PHE A 752 -33.57 4.61 10.08
N ALA A 753 -33.43 3.78 9.07
CA ALA A 753 -34.55 3.42 8.22
C ALA A 753 -35.35 2.26 8.86
N SER A 754 -36.65 2.19 8.60
CA SER A 754 -37.43 1.01 8.94
C SER A 754 -36.85 -0.24 8.26
N GLY A 755 -36.83 -1.38 8.98
CA GLY A 755 -36.13 -2.59 8.55
C GLY A 755 -34.64 -2.63 8.82
N SER A 756 -34.06 -1.57 9.42
CA SER A 756 -32.69 -1.62 9.94
C SER A 756 -32.60 -2.35 11.28
N THR A 757 -31.39 -2.73 11.68
CA THR A 757 -31.15 -3.46 12.93
C THR A 757 -30.26 -2.63 13.87
N LEU A 758 -30.69 -2.54 15.14
CA LEU A 758 -29.86 -2.15 16.27
C LEU A 758 -29.59 -3.39 17.11
N ASP A 759 -28.33 -3.80 17.19
CA ASP A 759 -27.92 -4.99 17.93
C ASP A 759 -27.12 -4.58 19.17
N LEU A 760 -27.72 -4.70 20.34
CA LEU A 760 -27.21 -4.25 21.63
C LEU A 760 -26.37 -5.32 22.34
N GLN A 761 -26.07 -6.41 21.71
CA GLN A 761 -25.26 -7.53 22.19
C GLN A 761 -25.18 -7.65 23.73
N ASN A 762 -24.10 -7.17 24.35
CA ASN A 762 -23.84 -7.15 25.79
C ASN A 762 -23.75 -5.74 26.40
N ALA A 763 -24.12 -4.70 25.65
CA ALA A 763 -24.06 -3.31 26.14
C ALA A 763 -24.97 -3.17 27.38
N GLU A 764 -24.42 -2.73 28.52
CA GLU A 764 -25.18 -2.68 29.80
C GLU A 764 -26.33 -1.70 29.70
N LEU A 765 -26.07 -0.44 29.36
CA LEU A 765 -27.06 0.58 29.09
C LEU A 765 -26.51 1.66 28.16
N VAL A 766 -27.10 1.77 27.01
CA VAL A 766 -26.81 2.84 26.05
C VAL A 766 -27.77 3.98 26.30
N TYR A 767 -27.26 5.12 26.77
CA TYR A 767 -28.05 6.33 26.95
C TYR A 767 -27.82 7.31 25.80
N ILE A 768 -28.89 7.79 25.17
CA ILE A 768 -28.84 8.79 24.09
C ILE A 768 -29.84 9.89 24.46
N ALA A 769 -29.34 11.10 24.68
CA ALA A 769 -30.15 12.21 25.17
C ALA A 769 -31.27 12.58 24.20
N ASP A 770 -30.98 12.67 22.91
CA ASP A 770 -31.91 13.00 21.84
C ASP A 770 -31.30 12.62 20.45
N GLY A 771 -31.97 13.06 19.38
CA GLY A 771 -31.42 12.92 18.01
C GLY A 771 -31.61 11.53 17.37
N VAL A 772 -32.40 10.64 17.94
CA VAL A 772 -32.76 9.36 17.32
C VAL A 772 -34.01 9.50 16.49
N THR A 773 -33.93 9.12 15.21
CA THR A 773 -35.06 9.10 14.28
C THR A 773 -35.21 7.75 13.59
N VAL A 774 -36.42 7.37 13.21
CA VAL A 774 -36.71 6.26 12.29
C VAL A 774 -37.54 6.82 11.14
N ASP A 775 -37.08 6.67 9.91
CA ASP A 775 -37.64 7.30 8.70
C ASP A 775 -37.91 8.81 8.89
N GLY A 776 -36.97 9.50 9.56
CA GLY A 776 -37.06 10.94 9.89
C GLY A 776 -37.98 11.31 11.03
N VAL A 777 -38.67 10.35 11.63
CA VAL A 777 -39.59 10.57 12.77
C VAL A 777 -38.83 10.39 14.08
N PRO A 778 -38.78 11.41 14.98
CA PRO A 778 -38.12 11.29 16.28
C PRO A 778 -38.69 10.16 17.14
N VAL A 779 -37.82 9.37 17.75
CA VAL A 779 -38.14 8.27 18.66
C VAL A 779 -37.60 8.59 20.05
N LYS A 780 -38.41 8.34 21.09
CA LYS A 780 -38.01 8.45 22.49
C LYS A 780 -38.43 7.22 23.28
N GLY A 781 -37.68 6.83 24.28
CA GLY A 781 -37.95 5.72 25.17
C GLY A 781 -36.92 4.58 25.06
N SER A 782 -37.38 3.36 25.09
CA SER A 782 -36.54 2.15 25.12
C SER A 782 -36.51 1.42 23.77
N ALA A 783 -35.86 0.27 23.73
CA ALA A 783 -35.84 -0.66 22.61
C ALA A 783 -37.23 -0.95 22.03
N ASN A 784 -38.26 -0.99 22.87
CA ASN A 784 -39.61 -1.22 22.42
C ASN A 784 -40.19 -0.05 21.57
N ALA A 785 -39.71 1.17 21.79
CA ALA A 785 -40.09 2.31 20.96
C ALA A 785 -39.51 2.18 19.54
N LEU A 786 -38.28 1.77 19.42
CA LEU A 786 -37.60 1.48 18.14
C LEU A 786 -38.30 0.32 17.38
N ARG A 787 -38.65 -0.77 18.08
CA ARG A 787 -39.37 -1.90 17.46
C ARG A 787 -40.73 -1.45 16.93
N ARG A 788 -41.45 -0.59 17.65
CA ARG A 788 -42.72 -0.02 17.19
C ARG A 788 -42.58 0.89 15.98
N ALA A 789 -41.43 1.52 15.84
CA ALA A 789 -41.08 2.34 14.67
C ALA A 789 -40.57 1.52 13.46
N GLY A 790 -40.57 0.18 13.51
CA GLY A 790 -40.27 -0.68 12.39
C GLY A 790 -38.84 -1.20 12.34
N MET A 791 -38.06 -1.00 13.39
CA MET A 791 -36.69 -1.52 13.51
C MET A 791 -36.65 -2.92 14.13
N THR A 792 -35.59 -3.67 13.81
CA THR A 792 -35.22 -4.87 14.57
C THR A 792 -34.26 -4.45 15.69
N VAL A 793 -34.54 -4.83 16.93
CA VAL A 793 -33.63 -4.63 18.07
C VAL A 793 -33.36 -5.97 18.71
N THR A 794 -32.08 -6.36 18.70
CA THR A 794 -31.56 -7.66 19.17
C THR A 794 -30.51 -7.47 20.28
N GLY A 795 -30.04 -8.59 20.83
CA GLY A 795 -29.05 -8.60 21.93
C GLY A 795 -29.69 -8.47 23.31
N SER A 796 -28.88 -8.63 24.34
CA SER A 796 -29.28 -8.58 25.76
C SER A 796 -29.12 -7.18 26.38
N GLY A 797 -28.53 -6.24 25.64
CA GLY A 797 -28.28 -4.88 26.12
C GLY A 797 -29.53 -4.02 26.25
N GLU A 798 -29.39 -2.91 26.92
CA GLU A 798 -30.49 -1.96 27.17
C GLU A 798 -30.20 -0.62 26.48
N ILE A 799 -31.24 0.07 26.02
CA ILE A 799 -31.13 1.43 25.45
C ILE A 799 -32.21 2.34 26.05
N GLN A 800 -31.80 3.57 26.37
CA GLN A 800 -32.69 4.64 26.79
C GLN A 800 -32.48 5.88 25.92
N ILE A 801 -33.53 6.34 25.24
CA ILE A 801 -33.52 7.51 24.37
C ILE A 801 -34.33 8.63 25.01
N GLY A 802 -33.70 9.75 25.22
CA GLY A 802 -34.31 10.90 25.93
C GLY A 802 -34.38 10.73 27.43
N PRO A 803 -34.82 11.76 28.16
CA PRO A 803 -34.89 11.72 29.61
C PRO A 803 -35.82 10.56 30.08
N PRO A 804 -35.42 9.85 31.15
CA PRO A 804 -36.24 8.77 31.67
C PRO A 804 -37.66 9.27 31.97
N GLN A 805 -38.62 8.58 31.40
CA GLN A 805 -40.05 8.88 31.67
C GLN A 805 -40.41 8.35 33.07
N GLY A 806 -40.27 9.21 34.06
CA GLY A 806 -40.58 8.90 35.47
C GLY A 806 -39.30 8.94 36.31
N THR A 807 -39.33 9.73 37.35
CA THR A 807 -38.26 9.94 38.29
C THR A 807 -37.89 8.64 38.99
N VAL A 808 -36.86 7.94 38.55
CA VAL A 808 -36.20 6.96 39.41
C VAL A 808 -35.05 7.68 40.07
N LEU A 809 -35.27 8.17 41.25
CA LEU A 809 -34.24 8.68 42.15
C LEU A 809 -33.47 7.44 42.65
N ILE A 810 -32.37 7.08 42.00
CA ILE A 810 -31.41 6.14 42.56
C ILE A 810 -30.49 6.96 43.47
N VAL A 811 -30.85 7.03 44.74
CA VAL A 811 -29.94 7.46 45.80
C VAL A 811 -29.10 6.23 46.15
N ARG A 812 -27.86 6.23 45.76
CA ARG A 812 -26.82 5.34 46.31
C ARG A 812 -26.11 6.01 47.48
#